data_30f68234f7ca13e0458bad45c102dc53
#
_entry.id   30f68234f7ca13e0458bad45c102dc53
#
_cell.length_a   1.000
_cell.length_b   1.000
_cell.length_c   1.000
_cell.angle_alpha   90.00
_cell.angle_beta   90.00
_cell.angle_gamma   90.00
#
_symmetry.space_group_name_H-M   'P 1'
#
loop_
_entity.id
_entity.type
_entity.pdbx_description
1 polymer ?
#
loop_
_entity_poly.entity_id
_entity_poly.type
_entity_poly.pdbx_seq_one_letter_code
_entity_poly.pdbx_strand_id
1 'polypeptide(L)'
;MGEYGALEQCLREGFIDYTVEADQRYVPKILTNNKDKKRKVLDTILSQLYVCDSFLFSVAFLTKSGIACLKDALIQNRTATGKILASQYLNFTEPGALRELLKFPNVELRMVTEERAFHAKGYLFHRFQAGPENYTMVIGSSNMTANALTHNQEWNVFFTSAENGSLIRQTKEEFDALWDTAEVVDEAWIQAYESVYTHNKLKRQSVYVPFHKIQPNAMQKAALAGIQKLRDDGQDRGLLISATGAGKTYLSAFDVLKTHPRRFLFVVHRELIVKSARDSYVRIGINPADTGLLTGHDKEMDKPYIFATIQTLAQDEILHTFAPDAFDYIVIDEVHHGGAATYQKVIGYFRPKFLLGMTATPERSDDFDIYALFHHHIAYEICLHDALEENMLVPFHYHGISEITVNGNVLDDKSDFALLTCEERVKHILYYADLYGSDADRIKGLVFCRNVDEAQALAEAFRQHGKRAIALTGASRESERSEAIRHLEAKAAEDPQYLDYIFTCDIFNEGVDIPQVNQVIMLRPTTSAIVFVQQLGRGLRKYPHKRYLEVLDFIGNYENNFLLPIALFGDRTYDKDFVRRLMQVNFLPGPTSVHFDDIAKERIYAAIDAKSALADLRDLKESYRNMVYRLGRQPMMMNFVRFGDKDPALFVAKKESFFEFVQYMEPYNSTLNASHRAVLKMMSLELANGKRIEELLVLRHLLTEDSWSTAALAKEMNETYHFLPSAETMESVARLLDLQFFTKTARKKYGGQPLISFENHAYTATPYWNDLKENKEFQCYVQDILDYGTYRFESLYVHDEPEIIKGFVRYGRYSRKDVSRILNYETNREGTLNGYQIVGATCPIFVTYEKRDDISANTKYEDQFVSPQQFSWMTRARIHLTSSQIPAICNEHTGKLLFVKKSDAEGSDFYYMGDLTVLGDPVETTIADGKGQ
;
A
#
# COMPACT_ATOMS: atom_id res chain seq x y z
N MET A 1 21.65 29.52 -14.23
CA MET A 1 22.38 29.86 -12.97
C MET A 1 23.18 28.63 -12.58
N GLY A 2 24.43 28.79 -12.13
CA GLY A 2 25.18 27.65 -11.62
C GLY A 2 24.59 27.15 -10.30
N GLU A 3 24.92 25.92 -9.86
CA GLU A 3 24.34 25.31 -8.64
C GLU A 3 24.47 26.20 -7.39
N TYR A 4 25.52 27.00 -7.28
CA TYR A 4 25.66 27.98 -6.20
C TYR A 4 24.60 29.09 -6.24
N GLY A 5 24.21 29.56 -7.41
CA GLY A 5 23.15 30.56 -7.54
C GLY A 5 21.77 29.99 -7.14
N ALA A 6 21.53 28.74 -7.46
CA ALA A 6 20.30 28.05 -7.05
C ALA A 6 20.24 27.84 -5.53
N LEU A 7 21.36 27.48 -4.91
CA LEU A 7 21.43 27.30 -3.46
C LEU A 7 21.25 28.63 -2.70
N GLU A 8 21.91 29.72 -3.15
CA GLU A 8 21.74 31.05 -2.57
C GLU A 8 20.27 31.51 -2.66
N GLN A 9 19.65 31.29 -3.80
CA GLN A 9 18.23 31.60 -4.02
C GLN A 9 17.31 30.82 -3.08
N CYS A 10 17.58 29.51 -2.91
CA CYS A 10 16.82 28.67 -1.98
C CYS A 10 16.96 29.08 -0.52
N LEU A 11 18.15 29.54 -0.11
CA LEU A 11 18.34 30.06 1.24
C LEU A 11 17.59 31.37 1.47
N ARG A 12 17.47 32.23 0.45
CA ARG A 12 16.66 33.44 0.51
C ARG A 12 15.17 33.08 0.62
N GLU A 13 14.69 32.15 -0.19
CA GLU A 13 13.30 31.70 -0.14
C GLU A 13 12.96 31.09 1.24
N GLY A 14 13.74 30.10 1.69
CA GLY A 14 13.45 29.35 2.89
C GLY A 14 13.60 30.11 4.21
N PHE A 15 14.63 30.98 4.32
CA PHE A 15 14.96 31.67 5.58
C PHE A 15 14.72 33.16 5.56
N ILE A 16 14.66 33.81 4.40
CA ILE A 16 14.61 35.26 4.29
C ILE A 16 13.35 35.73 3.57
N ASP A 17 13.05 35.15 2.40
CA ASP A 17 11.94 35.57 1.54
C ASP A 17 11.34 34.37 0.78
N TYR A 18 10.13 33.94 1.16
CA TYR A 18 9.41 32.83 0.56
C TYR A 18 8.80 33.15 -0.81
N THR A 19 8.78 34.41 -1.23
CA THR A 19 8.25 34.84 -2.53
C THR A 19 9.22 34.62 -3.69
N VAL A 20 10.46 34.24 -3.38
CA VAL A 20 11.49 33.97 -4.38
C VAL A 20 11.34 32.54 -4.90
N GLU A 21 11.11 32.38 -6.21
CA GLU A 21 11.11 31.06 -6.84
C GLU A 21 12.49 30.38 -6.73
N ALA A 22 12.52 29.15 -6.22
CA ALA A 22 13.75 28.38 -6.05
C ALA A 22 13.57 26.89 -6.34
N ASP A 23 14.69 26.19 -6.50
CA ASP A 23 14.72 24.76 -6.70
C ASP A 23 14.25 24.02 -5.42
N GLN A 24 13.10 23.35 -5.50
CA GLN A 24 12.47 22.64 -4.38
C GLN A 24 13.35 21.57 -3.71
N ARG A 25 14.40 21.11 -4.38
CA ARG A 25 15.36 20.16 -3.80
C ARG A 25 16.19 20.76 -2.66
N TYR A 26 16.47 22.05 -2.74
CA TYR A 26 17.37 22.76 -1.80
C TYR A 26 16.65 23.65 -0.81
N VAL A 27 15.34 23.89 -0.98
CA VAL A 27 14.56 24.74 -0.07
C VAL A 27 14.58 24.18 1.34
N PRO A 28 15.00 24.97 2.34
CA PRO A 28 14.91 24.57 3.74
C PRO A 28 13.45 24.31 4.15
N LYS A 29 13.22 23.23 4.90
CA LYS A 29 11.86 22.83 5.30
C LYS A 29 11.82 22.19 6.67
N ILE A 30 10.66 22.29 7.30
CA ILE A 30 10.37 21.53 8.52
C ILE A 30 9.94 20.12 8.13
N LEU A 31 10.59 19.12 8.72
CA LEU A 31 10.22 17.72 8.63
C LEU A 31 9.43 17.33 9.86
N THR A 32 8.26 16.79 9.64
CA THR A 32 7.38 16.25 10.68
C THR A 32 6.81 14.92 10.23
N ASN A 33 6.45 14.05 11.17
CA ASN A 33 5.62 12.90 10.89
C ASN A 33 4.17 13.35 10.77
N ASN A 34 3.57 13.23 9.61
CA ASN A 34 2.19 13.64 9.34
C ASN A 34 1.46 12.55 8.55
N LYS A 35 0.48 11.91 9.21
CA LYS A 35 -0.29 10.80 8.63
C LYS A 35 -1.15 11.27 7.45
N ASP A 36 -1.82 12.41 7.58
CA ASP A 36 -2.74 12.93 6.56
C ASP A 36 -2.01 13.33 5.28
N LYS A 37 -0.82 13.94 5.44
CA LYS A 37 0.06 14.31 4.31
C LYS A 37 0.97 13.18 3.85
N LYS A 38 0.87 11.99 4.43
CA LYS A 38 1.71 10.81 4.13
C LYS A 38 3.21 11.14 4.14
N ARG A 39 3.69 11.88 5.15
CA ARG A 39 5.09 12.32 5.32
C ARG A 39 5.69 11.74 6.59
N LYS A 40 6.92 11.26 6.51
CA LYS A 40 7.72 10.77 7.64
C LYS A 40 9.10 11.41 7.62
N VAL A 41 9.67 11.65 8.78
CA VAL A 41 11.08 12.06 8.92
C VAL A 41 12.00 10.99 8.33
N LEU A 42 11.64 9.72 8.49
CA LEU A 42 12.35 8.56 7.96
C LEU A 42 12.58 8.67 6.46
N ASP A 43 11.57 9.07 5.67
CA ASP A 43 11.63 9.09 4.21
C ASP A 43 12.75 10.01 3.71
N THR A 44 12.94 11.16 4.37
CA THR A 44 14.03 12.09 4.05
C THR A 44 15.38 11.51 4.44
N ILE A 45 15.51 10.90 5.62
CA ILE A 45 16.77 10.29 6.06
C ILE A 45 17.17 9.15 5.11
N LEU A 46 16.23 8.29 4.72
CA LEU A 46 16.50 7.19 3.78
C LEU A 46 16.92 7.72 2.41
N SER A 47 16.21 8.74 1.87
CA SER A 47 16.55 9.32 0.57
C SER A 47 17.97 9.87 0.50
N GLN A 48 18.48 10.41 1.60
CA GLN A 48 19.88 10.88 1.69
C GLN A 48 20.85 9.73 1.90
N LEU A 49 20.53 8.77 2.77
CA LEU A 49 21.40 7.63 3.09
C LEU A 49 21.65 6.73 1.87
N TYR A 50 20.66 6.56 0.97
CA TYR A 50 20.84 5.77 -0.26
C TYR A 50 21.87 6.36 -1.24
N VAL A 51 22.13 7.67 -1.19
CA VAL A 51 22.91 8.37 -2.21
C VAL A 51 24.15 9.11 -1.67
N CYS A 52 24.35 9.15 -0.35
CA CYS A 52 25.51 9.84 0.24
C CYS A 52 26.78 9.01 0.07
N ASP A 53 27.93 9.69 0.07
CA ASP A 53 29.26 9.09 0.10
C ASP A 53 29.77 8.93 1.53
N SER A 54 29.31 9.78 2.46
CA SER A 54 29.55 9.62 3.88
C SER A 54 28.44 10.27 4.72
N PHE A 55 28.36 9.84 5.99
CA PHE A 55 27.40 10.43 6.93
C PHE A 55 27.94 10.49 8.36
N LEU A 56 27.48 11.52 9.11
CA LEU A 56 27.75 11.70 10.53
C LEU A 56 26.43 11.81 11.27
N PHE A 57 26.14 10.86 12.15
CA PHE A 57 24.93 10.87 12.96
C PHE A 57 25.26 11.12 14.42
N SER A 58 24.54 12.05 15.01
CA SER A 58 24.57 12.36 16.45
C SER A 58 23.20 12.07 17.00
N VAL A 59 23.05 11.07 17.86
CA VAL A 59 21.74 10.67 18.41
C VAL A 59 21.87 10.33 19.89
N ALA A 60 20.93 10.82 20.72
CA ALA A 60 21.00 10.56 22.15
C ALA A 60 20.81 9.08 22.48
N PHE A 61 19.95 8.38 21.74
CA PHE A 61 19.75 6.94 21.92
C PHE A 61 19.29 6.23 20.65
N LEU A 62 19.63 4.95 20.64
CA LEU A 62 19.43 4.00 19.54
C LEU A 62 18.51 2.86 20.00
N THR A 63 17.54 2.49 19.15
CA THR A 63 16.75 1.27 19.36
C THR A 63 16.91 0.31 18.20
N LYS A 64 16.75 -1.00 18.46
CA LYS A 64 16.83 -2.03 17.44
C LYS A 64 15.80 -1.80 16.32
N SER A 65 14.59 -1.33 16.69
CA SER A 65 13.56 -0.95 15.72
C SER A 65 13.91 0.27 14.88
N GLY A 66 14.65 1.23 15.44
CA GLY A 66 15.16 2.39 14.68
C GLY A 66 16.21 1.99 13.67
N ILE A 67 17.13 1.09 14.05
CA ILE A 67 18.14 0.55 13.13
C ILE A 67 17.47 -0.29 12.03
N ALA A 68 16.47 -1.09 12.36
CA ALA A 68 15.72 -1.89 11.38
C ALA A 68 15.15 -1.02 10.25
N CYS A 69 14.66 0.18 10.56
CA CYS A 69 14.17 1.12 9.54
C CYS A 69 15.26 1.62 8.56
N LEU A 70 16.54 1.63 8.96
CA LEU A 70 17.65 2.13 8.14
C LEU A 70 18.48 1.02 7.49
N LYS A 71 18.26 -0.22 7.89
CA LYS A 71 19.11 -1.38 7.55
C LYS A 71 19.25 -1.57 6.05
N ASP A 72 18.17 -1.48 5.28
CA ASP A 72 18.21 -1.63 3.82
C ASP A 72 19.08 -0.58 3.15
N ALA A 73 18.98 0.69 3.57
CA ALA A 73 19.82 1.74 3.03
C ALA A 73 21.31 1.53 3.35
N LEU A 74 21.62 1.06 4.56
CA LEU A 74 22.99 0.70 4.96
C LEU A 74 23.52 -0.52 4.18
N ILE A 75 22.65 -1.48 3.84
CA ILE A 75 23.01 -2.65 3.04
C ILE A 75 23.26 -2.26 1.58
N GLN A 76 22.41 -1.42 1.00
CA GLN A 76 22.55 -0.98 -0.39
C GLN A 76 23.73 -0.05 -0.61
N ASN A 77 23.91 0.92 0.27
CA ASN A 77 24.99 1.91 0.16
C ASN A 77 26.21 1.50 1.00
N ARG A 78 26.77 0.31 0.72
CA ARG A 78 27.96 -0.21 1.42
C ARG A 78 29.24 0.57 1.15
N THR A 79 29.25 1.42 0.14
CA THR A 79 30.40 2.28 -0.19
C THR A 79 30.44 3.53 0.66
N ALA A 80 29.34 3.96 1.22
CA ALA A 80 29.29 5.10 2.11
C ALA A 80 30.01 4.80 3.43
N THR A 81 30.82 5.75 3.91
CA THR A 81 31.44 5.67 5.23
C THR A 81 30.59 6.39 6.26
N GLY A 82 30.30 5.72 7.36
CA GLY A 82 29.44 6.26 8.41
C GLY A 82 30.13 6.40 9.75
N LYS A 83 29.87 7.51 10.47
CA LYS A 83 30.22 7.67 11.87
C LYS A 83 28.98 7.98 12.68
N ILE A 84 28.76 7.22 13.75
CA ILE A 84 27.60 7.35 14.63
C ILE A 84 28.08 7.62 16.06
N LEU A 85 27.65 8.77 16.61
CA LEU A 85 27.78 9.10 18.03
C LEU A 85 26.44 8.82 18.72
N ALA A 86 26.49 8.01 19.77
CA ALA A 86 25.35 7.79 20.65
C ALA A 86 25.73 8.04 22.12
N SER A 87 24.77 8.00 23.04
CA SER A 87 25.06 8.15 24.45
C SER A 87 24.43 7.06 25.31
N GLN A 88 24.99 6.94 26.52
CA GLN A 88 24.41 6.13 27.59
C GLN A 88 23.29 6.86 28.34
N TYR A 89 22.87 8.02 27.88
CA TYR A 89 21.92 8.88 28.56
C TYR A 89 20.67 8.11 29.00
N LEU A 90 20.44 8.07 30.30
CA LEU A 90 19.38 7.31 30.94
C LEU A 90 19.31 5.83 30.53
N ASN A 91 20.35 5.24 29.95
CA ASN A 91 20.40 3.85 29.48
C ASN A 91 19.21 3.52 28.54
N PHE A 92 18.86 4.39 27.59
CA PHE A 92 17.84 4.15 26.57
C PHE A 92 18.41 3.51 25.29
N THR A 93 19.73 3.61 25.07
CA THR A 93 20.41 2.92 23.97
C THR A 93 20.37 1.41 24.21
N GLU A 94 19.82 0.67 23.26
CA GLU A 94 19.67 -0.78 23.37
C GLU A 94 20.94 -1.52 22.96
N PRO A 95 21.49 -2.44 23.76
CA PRO A 95 22.66 -3.26 23.40
C PRO A 95 22.47 -3.98 22.07
N GLY A 96 21.25 -4.50 21.80
CA GLY A 96 20.91 -5.12 20.53
C GLY A 96 20.98 -4.20 19.33
N ALA A 97 20.69 -2.89 19.48
CA ALA A 97 20.85 -1.91 18.40
C ALA A 97 22.33 -1.68 18.05
N LEU A 98 23.20 -1.67 19.07
CA LEU A 98 24.64 -1.55 18.89
C LEU A 98 25.20 -2.75 18.12
N ARG A 99 24.81 -3.98 18.50
CA ARG A 99 25.21 -5.20 17.76
C ARG A 99 24.72 -5.21 16.31
N GLU A 100 23.54 -4.69 16.04
CA GLU A 100 23.07 -4.58 14.65
C GLU A 100 23.93 -3.62 13.83
N LEU A 101 24.38 -2.51 14.39
CA LEU A 101 25.28 -1.56 13.71
C LEU A 101 26.68 -2.15 13.48
N LEU A 102 27.21 -2.95 14.40
CA LEU A 102 28.51 -3.61 14.22
C LEU A 102 28.53 -4.63 13.06
N LYS A 103 27.39 -5.02 12.51
CA LYS A 103 27.33 -5.86 11.29
C LYS A 103 27.77 -5.09 10.01
N PHE A 104 27.87 -3.76 10.08
CA PHE A 104 28.22 -2.90 8.95
C PHE A 104 29.67 -2.42 9.10
N PRO A 105 30.63 -3.01 8.38
CA PRO A 105 32.06 -2.68 8.54
C PRO A 105 32.43 -1.27 8.08
N ASN A 106 31.55 -0.64 7.28
CA ASN A 106 31.69 0.74 6.83
C ASN A 106 31.09 1.77 7.80
N VAL A 107 30.58 1.35 8.95
CA VAL A 107 29.99 2.21 9.99
C VAL A 107 30.83 2.11 11.26
N GLU A 108 31.40 3.23 11.69
CA GLU A 108 32.07 3.35 12.97
C GLU A 108 31.09 3.86 14.04
N LEU A 109 31.09 3.25 15.20
CA LEU A 109 30.20 3.57 16.31
C LEU A 109 31.01 3.95 17.55
N ARG A 110 30.68 5.08 18.13
CA ARG A 110 31.25 5.51 19.42
C ARG A 110 30.17 5.96 20.40
N MET A 111 30.48 5.79 21.68
CA MET A 111 29.59 6.12 22.78
C MET A 111 30.13 7.31 23.57
N VAL A 112 29.35 8.38 23.71
CA VAL A 112 29.69 9.50 24.59
C VAL A 112 29.43 9.08 26.04
N THR A 113 30.40 9.36 26.91
CA THR A 113 30.35 8.97 28.34
C THR A 113 29.22 9.70 29.10
N GLU A 114 28.76 9.13 30.22
CA GLU A 114 27.66 9.69 31.03
C GLU A 114 27.96 11.09 31.61
N GLU A 115 29.22 11.40 31.83
CA GLU A 115 29.64 12.69 32.38
C GLU A 115 29.27 13.89 31.50
N ARG A 116 29.03 13.68 30.22
CA ARG A 116 28.76 14.72 29.24
C ARG A 116 27.29 14.70 28.78
N ALA A 117 26.32 14.65 29.59
CA ALA A 117 24.87 14.79 29.29
C ALA A 117 24.48 15.00 27.79
N PHE A 118 24.99 14.12 26.89
CA PHE A 118 24.83 14.24 25.43
C PHE A 118 23.38 13.96 25.02
N HIS A 119 22.74 14.92 24.37
CA HIS A 119 21.34 14.80 23.92
C HIS A 119 21.12 15.38 22.50
N ALA A 120 22.16 15.45 21.68
CA ALA A 120 22.05 15.92 20.31
C ALA A 120 21.28 14.95 19.43
N LYS A 121 20.61 15.47 18.39
CA LYS A 121 19.96 14.72 17.33
C LYS A 121 20.18 15.44 16.02
N GLY A 122 21.12 14.91 15.24
CA GLY A 122 21.52 15.46 13.96
C GLY A 122 21.96 14.36 13.01
N TYR A 123 21.56 14.49 11.78
CA TYR A 123 21.89 13.58 10.68
C TYR A 123 22.52 14.41 9.57
N LEU A 124 23.82 14.32 9.40
CA LEU A 124 24.58 15.03 8.38
C LEU A 124 24.99 14.03 7.30
N PHE A 125 24.70 14.36 6.06
CA PHE A 125 25.04 13.57 4.87
C PHE A 125 25.94 14.40 3.97
N HIS A 126 26.95 13.76 3.38
CA HIS A 126 27.87 14.34 2.42
C HIS A 126 27.78 13.61 1.09
N ARG A 127 27.76 14.35 -0.01
CA ARG A 127 27.68 13.81 -1.36
C ARG A 127 28.71 14.44 -2.27
N PHE A 128 29.55 13.59 -2.87
CA PHE A 128 30.46 13.91 -3.96
C PHE A 128 29.73 13.71 -5.30
N GLN A 129 29.34 14.76 -5.98
CA GLN A 129 28.91 14.66 -7.37
C GLN A 129 29.67 15.68 -8.21
N ALA A 130 29.74 15.45 -9.55
CA ALA A 130 30.34 16.35 -10.51
C ALA A 130 29.80 17.79 -10.39
N GLY A 131 30.30 18.53 -9.41
CA GLY A 131 29.89 19.83 -8.94
C GLY A 131 30.46 20.11 -7.55
N PRO A 132 30.11 21.22 -6.91
CA PRO A 132 30.55 21.50 -5.56
C PRO A 132 30.03 20.47 -4.57
N GLU A 133 30.88 20.06 -3.62
CA GLU A 133 30.50 19.18 -2.51
C GLU A 133 29.28 19.74 -1.79
N ASN A 134 28.27 18.89 -1.65
CA ASN A 134 27.01 19.23 -1.01
C ASN A 134 26.83 18.47 0.31
N TYR A 135 26.45 19.20 1.32
CA TYR A 135 26.05 18.67 2.62
C TYR A 135 24.57 18.87 2.83
N THR A 136 23.91 17.80 3.25
CA THR A 136 22.50 17.84 3.65
C THR A 136 22.39 17.55 5.14
N MET A 137 21.63 18.34 5.87
CA MET A 137 21.48 18.20 7.31
C MET A 137 20.01 18.11 7.72
N VAL A 138 19.73 17.15 8.60
CA VAL A 138 18.50 17.06 9.37
C VAL A 138 18.87 17.26 10.84
N ILE A 139 18.36 18.30 11.49
CA ILE A 139 18.61 18.57 12.91
C ILE A 139 17.31 18.92 13.62
N GLY A 140 17.08 18.34 14.80
CA GLY A 140 15.84 18.59 15.56
C GLY A 140 15.64 17.68 16.76
N SER A 141 14.43 17.13 16.90
CA SER A 141 14.04 16.33 18.05
C SER A 141 14.14 14.81 17.86
N SER A 142 14.30 14.32 16.63
CA SER A 142 14.20 12.89 16.30
C SER A 142 15.42 12.08 16.70
N ASN A 143 15.27 11.18 17.68
CA ASN A 143 16.24 10.12 17.96
C ASN A 143 16.15 8.99 16.93
N MET A 144 17.13 8.09 16.89
CA MET A 144 17.14 6.91 16.02
C MET A 144 16.27 5.78 16.61
N THR A 145 14.98 6.06 16.70
CA THR A 145 13.95 5.12 17.14
C THR A 145 12.83 5.07 16.10
N ALA A 146 12.21 3.92 15.91
CA ALA A 146 11.12 3.77 14.93
C ALA A 146 10.01 4.81 15.15
N ASN A 147 9.60 5.05 16.40
CA ASN A 147 8.54 6.00 16.72
C ASN A 147 8.93 7.45 16.41
N ALA A 148 10.14 7.89 16.75
CA ALA A 148 10.60 9.25 16.44
C ALA A 148 10.72 9.49 14.93
N LEU A 149 11.12 8.46 14.19
CA LEU A 149 11.30 8.56 12.73
C LEU A 149 9.98 8.47 11.94
N THR A 150 8.89 7.92 12.53
CA THR A 150 7.66 7.59 11.76
C THR A 150 6.34 8.05 12.37
N HIS A 151 6.24 8.28 13.70
CA HIS A 151 4.96 8.50 14.39
C HIS A 151 4.89 9.74 15.28
N ASN A 152 5.92 9.92 16.12
CA ASN A 152 5.89 11.02 17.09
C ASN A 152 5.80 12.35 16.37
N GLN A 153 5.16 13.33 16.99
CA GLN A 153 5.23 14.71 16.52
C GLN A 153 6.62 15.26 16.80
N GLU A 154 7.50 15.09 15.83
CA GLU A 154 8.88 15.57 15.88
C GLU A 154 9.02 16.80 14.98
N TRP A 155 9.87 17.72 15.38
CA TRP A 155 10.22 18.90 14.59
C TRP A 155 11.69 18.83 14.23
N ASN A 156 11.95 18.75 12.93
CA ASN A 156 13.32 18.76 12.41
C ASN A 156 13.43 19.77 11.28
N VAL A 157 14.54 20.46 11.21
CA VAL A 157 14.90 21.34 10.10
C VAL A 157 15.73 20.53 9.11
N PHE A 158 15.34 20.55 7.85
CA PHE A 158 16.12 20.03 6.74
C PHE A 158 16.66 21.19 5.92
N PHE A 159 17.94 21.16 5.61
CA PHE A 159 18.59 22.13 4.70
C PHE A 159 19.80 21.53 4.00
N THR A 160 20.14 22.11 2.86
CA THR A 160 21.35 21.79 2.09
C THR A 160 22.35 22.94 2.19
N SER A 161 23.63 22.64 2.22
CA SER A 161 24.73 23.61 2.30
C SER A 161 25.92 23.16 1.45
N ALA A 162 26.71 24.12 0.99
CA ALA A 162 28.03 23.84 0.44
C ALA A 162 29.02 23.51 1.56
N GLU A 163 30.17 22.95 1.22
CA GLU A 163 31.25 22.56 2.14
C GLU A 163 31.68 23.69 3.10
N ASN A 164 31.78 24.90 2.61
CA ASN A 164 32.17 26.08 3.37
C ASN A 164 31.05 26.75 4.17
N GLY A 165 29.85 26.12 4.23
CA GLY A 165 28.74 26.64 5.02
C GLY A 165 29.07 26.69 6.51
N SER A 166 28.81 27.83 7.15
CA SER A 166 29.17 28.06 8.56
C SER A 166 28.55 27.01 9.51
N LEU A 167 27.28 26.66 9.30
CA LEU A 167 26.59 25.65 10.13
C LEU A 167 27.20 24.25 9.96
N ILE A 168 27.57 23.88 8.74
CA ILE A 168 28.19 22.57 8.48
C ILE A 168 29.56 22.49 9.13
N ARG A 169 30.40 23.54 8.98
CA ARG A 169 31.68 23.58 9.60
C ARG A 169 31.59 23.47 11.13
N GLN A 170 30.75 24.27 11.76
CA GLN A 170 30.54 24.20 13.21
C GLN A 170 30.05 22.84 13.66
N THR A 171 29.10 22.24 12.92
CA THR A 171 28.57 20.90 13.24
C THR A 171 29.65 19.83 13.15
N LYS A 172 30.54 19.91 12.15
CA LYS A 172 31.69 18.98 12.01
C LYS A 172 32.68 19.17 13.14
N GLU A 173 33.03 20.42 13.46
CA GLU A 173 33.96 20.76 14.57
C GLU A 173 33.43 20.20 15.90
N GLU A 174 32.18 20.41 16.22
CA GLU A 174 31.54 19.87 17.44
C GLU A 174 31.46 18.35 17.43
N PHE A 175 31.12 17.76 16.27
CA PHE A 175 31.05 16.30 16.12
C PHE A 175 32.43 15.69 16.36
N ASP A 176 33.50 16.21 15.71
CA ASP A 176 34.85 15.69 15.80
C ASP A 176 35.41 15.84 17.23
N ALA A 177 35.14 16.97 17.91
CA ALA A 177 35.51 17.17 19.30
C ALA A 177 34.89 16.13 20.26
N LEU A 178 33.65 15.74 20.02
CA LEU A 178 32.97 14.68 20.78
C LEU A 178 33.48 13.28 20.37
N TRP A 179 33.72 13.10 19.08
CA TRP A 179 34.19 11.84 18.50
C TRP A 179 35.52 11.41 19.07
N ASP A 180 36.46 12.34 19.16
CA ASP A 180 37.84 12.07 19.65
C ASP A 180 37.88 11.63 21.11
N THR A 181 36.88 12.02 21.91
CA THR A 181 36.77 11.68 23.33
C THR A 181 35.79 10.56 23.63
N ALA A 182 35.01 10.13 22.66
CA ALA A 182 34.02 9.06 22.81
C ALA A 182 34.64 7.67 22.77
N GLU A 183 34.07 6.74 23.53
CA GLU A 183 34.54 5.36 23.62
C GLU A 183 34.16 4.58 22.35
N VAL A 184 35.11 3.78 21.84
CA VAL A 184 34.88 2.89 20.73
C VAL A 184 33.95 1.75 21.20
N VAL A 185 32.89 1.49 20.45
CA VAL A 185 31.95 0.41 20.75
C VAL A 185 32.36 -0.85 20.01
N ASP A 186 32.72 -1.87 20.77
CA ASP A 186 32.95 -3.24 20.30
C ASP A 186 32.10 -4.22 21.11
N GLU A 187 32.19 -5.52 20.82
CA GLU A 187 31.40 -6.53 21.53
C GLU A 187 31.75 -6.61 23.03
N ALA A 188 33.00 -6.36 23.41
CA ALA A 188 33.41 -6.36 24.81
C ALA A 188 32.79 -5.17 25.56
N TRP A 189 32.78 -4.00 24.93
CA TRP A 189 32.11 -2.81 25.45
C TRP A 189 30.59 -3.07 25.61
N ILE A 190 29.94 -3.66 24.60
CA ILE A 190 28.49 -3.98 24.64
C ILE A 190 28.17 -4.94 25.77
N GLN A 191 28.97 -5.99 25.98
CA GLN A 191 28.78 -6.95 27.10
C GLN A 191 28.86 -6.26 28.47
N ALA A 192 29.82 -5.36 28.65
CA ALA A 192 29.94 -4.57 29.89
C ALA A 192 28.72 -3.67 30.11
N TYR A 193 28.28 -2.97 29.05
CA TYR A 193 27.12 -2.09 29.08
C TYR A 193 25.79 -2.85 29.31
N GLU A 194 25.63 -4.04 28.77
CA GLU A 194 24.43 -4.84 28.87
C GLU A 194 24.07 -5.21 30.31
N SER A 195 25.07 -5.42 31.16
CA SER A 195 24.87 -5.64 32.58
C SER A 195 24.27 -4.41 33.28
N VAL A 196 24.75 -3.24 32.97
CA VAL A 196 24.25 -1.95 33.49
C VAL A 196 22.83 -1.66 32.95
N TYR A 197 22.64 -1.86 31.64
CA TYR A 197 21.36 -1.68 30.97
C TYR A 197 20.27 -2.56 31.57
N THR A 198 20.55 -3.85 31.79
CA THR A 198 19.60 -4.83 32.35
C THR A 198 19.25 -4.48 33.80
N HIS A 199 20.24 -4.12 34.62
CA HIS A 199 20.01 -3.68 36.00
C HIS A 199 19.08 -2.48 36.08
N ASN A 200 19.32 -1.47 35.28
CA ASN A 200 18.51 -0.25 35.24
C ASN A 200 17.12 -0.47 34.61
N LYS A 201 16.98 -1.37 33.65
CA LYS A 201 15.69 -1.79 33.10
C LYS A 201 14.82 -2.47 34.14
N LEU A 202 15.38 -3.36 34.97
CA LEU A 202 14.67 -4.02 36.08
C LEU A 202 14.21 -2.98 37.13
N LYS A 203 15.06 -2.00 37.49
CA LYS A 203 14.66 -0.92 38.38
C LYS A 203 13.47 -0.09 37.86
N ARG A 204 13.42 0.19 36.56
CA ARG A 204 12.30 0.92 35.93
C ARG A 204 11.02 0.09 35.88
N GLN A 205 11.10 -1.22 35.67
CA GLN A 205 9.94 -2.12 35.66
C GLN A 205 9.34 -2.34 37.05
N SER A 206 10.12 -2.16 38.14
CA SER A 206 9.63 -2.27 39.50
C SER A 206 8.78 -1.07 39.98
N VAL A 207 8.76 0.02 39.24
CA VAL A 207 7.90 1.18 39.50
C VAL A 207 6.57 1.00 38.78
N TYR A 208 5.62 0.32 39.45
CA TYR A 208 4.20 0.31 39.18
C TYR A 208 3.79 0.00 37.72
N VAL A 209 3.56 -1.25 37.43
CA VAL A 209 2.63 -1.62 36.34
C VAL A 209 1.22 -1.56 36.95
N PRO A 210 0.38 -0.57 36.63
CA PRO A 210 -1.04 -0.66 36.96
C PRO A 210 -1.57 -1.90 36.25
N PHE A 211 -2.40 -2.66 36.94
CA PHE A 211 -3.21 -3.71 36.31
C PHE A 211 -4.16 -3.02 35.32
N HIS A 212 -3.71 -2.83 34.08
CA HIS A 212 -4.57 -2.30 33.04
C HIS A 212 -5.59 -3.39 32.69
N LYS A 213 -6.83 -3.17 33.15
CA LYS A 213 -7.98 -3.92 32.65
C LYS A 213 -7.95 -3.85 31.13
N ILE A 214 -7.87 -5.00 30.46
CA ILE A 214 -7.86 -5.06 28.98
C ILE A 214 -9.11 -4.35 28.49
N GLN A 215 -8.95 -3.31 27.67
CA GLN A 215 -10.06 -2.52 27.10
C GLN A 215 -10.08 -2.63 25.58
N PRO A 216 -11.25 -2.58 24.97
CA PRO A 216 -11.36 -2.58 23.52
C PRO A 216 -10.66 -1.34 22.92
N ASN A 217 -9.85 -1.57 21.89
CA ASN A 217 -9.22 -0.50 21.10
C ASN A 217 -10.25 0.23 20.22
N ALA A 218 -9.84 1.27 19.50
CA ALA A 218 -10.75 2.11 18.70
C ALA A 218 -11.54 1.28 17.67
N MET A 219 -10.86 0.37 16.94
CA MET A 219 -11.49 -0.51 15.96
C MET A 219 -12.46 -1.50 16.62
N GLN A 220 -12.04 -2.14 17.71
CA GLN A 220 -12.93 -3.06 18.43
C GLN A 220 -14.18 -2.34 18.94
N LYS A 221 -14.07 -1.07 19.35
CA LYS A 221 -15.23 -0.24 19.69
C LYS A 221 -16.14 0.00 18.49
N ALA A 222 -15.58 0.31 17.32
CA ALA A 222 -16.33 0.50 16.08
C ALA A 222 -17.02 -0.81 15.64
N ALA A 223 -16.31 -1.93 15.72
CA ALA A 223 -16.87 -3.25 15.41
C ALA A 223 -17.99 -3.66 16.38
N LEU A 224 -17.80 -3.42 17.69
CA LEU A 224 -18.84 -3.63 18.70
C LEU A 224 -20.08 -2.75 18.46
N ALA A 225 -19.89 -1.51 18.00
CA ALA A 225 -20.99 -0.64 17.60
C ALA A 225 -21.73 -1.17 16.37
N GLY A 226 -20.99 -1.70 15.37
CA GLY A 226 -21.56 -2.35 14.18
C GLY A 226 -22.38 -3.59 14.52
N ILE A 227 -21.86 -4.47 15.39
CA ILE A 227 -22.60 -5.65 15.89
C ILE A 227 -23.86 -5.22 16.64
N GLN A 228 -23.76 -4.20 17.49
CA GLN A 228 -24.90 -3.68 18.25
C GLN A 228 -25.97 -3.11 17.32
N LYS A 229 -25.57 -2.35 16.30
CA LYS A 229 -26.47 -1.79 15.30
C LYS A 229 -27.28 -2.89 14.59
N LEU A 230 -26.63 -3.99 14.19
CA LEU A 230 -27.37 -5.12 13.58
C LEU A 230 -28.44 -5.68 14.53
N ARG A 231 -28.15 -5.80 15.84
CA ARG A 231 -29.14 -6.23 16.83
C ARG A 231 -30.28 -5.22 17.00
N ASP A 232 -29.96 -3.94 17.02
CA ASP A 232 -30.95 -2.86 17.13
C ASP A 232 -31.87 -2.78 15.91
N ASP A 233 -31.31 -3.11 14.72
CA ASP A 233 -32.04 -3.24 13.46
C ASP A 233 -32.86 -4.56 13.38
N GLY A 234 -32.86 -5.38 14.45
CA GLY A 234 -33.62 -6.62 14.54
C GLY A 234 -33.02 -7.80 13.76
N GLN A 235 -31.73 -7.71 13.40
CA GLN A 235 -31.06 -8.80 12.68
C GLN A 235 -30.65 -9.90 13.66
N ASP A 236 -30.77 -11.16 13.23
CA ASP A 236 -30.44 -12.36 14.02
C ASP A 236 -28.99 -12.85 13.81
N ARG A 237 -28.26 -12.26 12.86
CA ARG A 237 -26.89 -12.66 12.53
C ARG A 237 -26.07 -11.56 11.93
N GLY A 238 -24.74 -11.69 12.03
CA GLY A 238 -23.79 -10.76 11.44
C GLY A 238 -22.44 -11.41 11.17
N LEU A 239 -21.73 -10.90 10.16
CA LEU A 239 -20.41 -11.33 9.78
C LEU A 239 -19.37 -10.25 10.16
N LEU A 240 -18.32 -10.67 10.84
CA LEU A 240 -17.15 -9.85 11.14
C LEU A 240 -15.98 -10.29 10.26
N ILE A 241 -15.51 -9.42 9.41
CA ILE A 241 -14.35 -9.64 8.56
C ILE A 241 -13.17 -8.86 9.15
N SER A 242 -12.11 -9.56 9.54
CA SER A 242 -10.99 -8.91 10.21
C SER A 242 -9.69 -9.64 9.95
N ALA A 243 -8.66 -8.89 9.56
CA ALA A 243 -7.32 -9.41 9.30
C ALA A 243 -6.84 -10.37 10.40
N THR A 244 -6.02 -11.35 10.02
CA THR A 244 -5.42 -12.30 10.97
C THR A 244 -4.59 -11.53 12.01
N GLY A 245 -4.77 -11.86 13.30
CA GLY A 245 -4.04 -11.20 14.38
C GLY A 245 -4.66 -9.90 14.92
N ALA A 246 -5.70 -9.37 14.31
CA ALA A 246 -6.35 -8.12 14.73
C ALA A 246 -7.22 -8.24 16.01
N GLY A 247 -7.23 -9.40 16.69
CA GLY A 247 -7.91 -9.59 17.97
C GLY A 247 -9.39 -9.91 17.90
N LYS A 248 -9.84 -10.67 16.87
CA LYS A 248 -11.23 -11.15 16.70
C LYS A 248 -11.80 -11.82 17.95
N THR A 249 -11.01 -12.72 18.55
CA THR A 249 -11.41 -13.48 19.75
C THR A 249 -11.65 -12.56 20.95
N TYR A 250 -10.81 -11.54 21.15
CA TYR A 250 -11.01 -10.53 22.19
C TYR A 250 -12.24 -9.68 21.91
N LEU A 251 -12.48 -9.33 20.64
CA LEU A 251 -13.66 -8.58 20.25
C LEU A 251 -14.96 -9.33 20.59
N SER A 252 -15.05 -10.62 20.22
CA SER A 252 -16.22 -11.45 20.55
C SER A 252 -16.39 -11.63 22.07
N ALA A 253 -15.26 -11.73 22.83
CA ALA A 253 -15.32 -11.80 24.28
C ALA A 253 -15.84 -10.49 24.92
N PHE A 254 -15.43 -9.32 24.41
CA PHE A 254 -16.02 -8.03 24.84
C PHE A 254 -17.50 -7.92 24.55
N ASP A 255 -17.94 -8.45 23.41
CA ASP A 255 -19.36 -8.44 23.04
C ASP A 255 -20.19 -9.35 23.96
N VAL A 256 -19.66 -10.54 24.28
CA VAL A 256 -20.29 -11.45 25.26
C VAL A 256 -20.33 -10.81 26.65
N LEU A 257 -19.26 -10.16 27.08
CA LEU A 257 -19.22 -9.46 28.38
C LEU A 257 -20.22 -8.28 28.43
N LYS A 258 -20.50 -7.62 27.29
CA LYS A 258 -21.49 -6.54 27.19
C LYS A 258 -22.93 -7.05 27.16
N THR A 259 -23.19 -8.16 26.46
CA THR A 259 -24.52 -8.68 26.20
C THR A 259 -25.03 -9.64 27.30
N HIS A 260 -24.11 -10.23 28.09
CA HIS A 260 -24.42 -11.16 29.16
C HIS A 260 -25.43 -12.25 28.78
N PRO A 261 -25.19 -13.04 27.69
CA PRO A 261 -26.12 -14.07 27.29
C PRO A 261 -26.26 -15.14 28.41
N ARG A 262 -27.46 -15.70 28.61
CA ARG A 262 -27.67 -16.75 29.61
C ARG A 262 -26.89 -18.02 29.25
N ARG A 263 -26.90 -18.38 27.95
CA ARG A 263 -26.06 -19.46 27.41
C ARG A 263 -25.37 -19.01 26.13
N PHE A 264 -24.11 -19.30 26.06
CA PHE A 264 -23.20 -18.92 24.98
C PHE A 264 -22.47 -20.13 24.40
N LEU A 265 -22.27 -20.14 23.09
CA LEU A 265 -21.51 -21.18 22.40
C LEU A 265 -20.46 -20.54 21.48
N PHE A 266 -19.20 -20.91 21.67
CA PHE A 266 -18.10 -20.59 20.76
C PHE A 266 -17.71 -21.83 19.97
N VAL A 267 -17.63 -21.72 18.63
CA VAL A 267 -17.36 -22.87 17.75
C VAL A 267 -16.18 -22.56 16.84
N VAL A 268 -15.25 -23.49 16.74
CA VAL A 268 -14.14 -23.46 15.78
C VAL A 268 -13.70 -24.87 15.40
N HIS A 269 -12.86 -25.02 14.38
CA HIS A 269 -12.49 -26.34 13.87
C HIS A 269 -11.33 -27.03 14.59
N ARG A 270 -10.53 -26.33 15.41
CA ARG A 270 -9.33 -26.88 16.10
C ARG A 270 -9.39 -26.72 17.61
N GLU A 271 -9.02 -27.79 18.32
CA GLU A 271 -9.02 -27.84 19.79
C GLU A 271 -8.10 -26.81 20.43
N LEU A 272 -6.90 -26.61 19.88
CA LEU A 272 -5.97 -25.58 20.39
C LEU A 272 -6.58 -24.18 20.37
N ILE A 273 -7.33 -23.86 19.31
CA ILE A 273 -8.01 -22.54 19.20
C ILE A 273 -9.13 -22.46 20.25
N VAL A 274 -9.88 -23.54 20.46
CA VAL A 274 -10.94 -23.61 21.48
C VAL A 274 -10.37 -23.25 22.88
N LYS A 275 -9.27 -23.87 23.28
CA LYS A 275 -8.62 -23.65 24.59
C LYS A 275 -8.09 -22.21 24.69
N SER A 276 -7.40 -21.72 23.67
CA SER A 276 -6.89 -20.34 23.62
C SER A 276 -8.02 -19.30 23.63
N ALA A 277 -9.13 -19.57 22.95
CA ALA A 277 -10.31 -18.72 22.98
C ALA A 277 -10.89 -18.63 24.40
N ARG A 278 -11.17 -19.77 25.05
CA ARG A 278 -11.64 -19.80 26.44
C ARG A 278 -10.75 -18.96 27.36
N ASP A 279 -9.42 -19.14 27.27
CA ASP A 279 -8.46 -18.40 28.09
C ASP A 279 -8.51 -16.88 27.81
N SER A 280 -8.76 -16.46 26.58
CA SER A 280 -8.94 -15.06 26.21
C SER A 280 -10.20 -14.47 26.84
N TYR A 281 -11.30 -15.23 26.87
CA TYR A 281 -12.55 -14.81 27.51
C TYR A 281 -12.39 -14.69 29.03
N VAL A 282 -11.69 -15.63 29.65
CA VAL A 282 -11.38 -15.58 31.10
C VAL A 282 -10.50 -14.35 31.41
N ARG A 283 -9.50 -14.03 30.61
CA ARG A 283 -8.64 -12.85 30.82
C ARG A 283 -9.40 -11.52 30.76
N ILE A 284 -10.51 -11.44 30.03
CA ILE A 284 -11.34 -10.24 29.95
C ILE A 284 -12.27 -10.11 31.16
N GLY A 285 -12.57 -11.21 31.85
CA GLY A 285 -13.38 -11.18 33.07
C GLY A 285 -14.55 -12.16 33.10
N ILE A 286 -14.64 -13.08 32.15
CA ILE A 286 -15.56 -14.22 32.25
C ILE A 286 -15.05 -15.15 33.36
N ASN A 287 -15.94 -15.57 34.26
CA ASN A 287 -15.60 -16.44 35.35
C ASN A 287 -15.20 -17.84 34.82
N PRO A 288 -14.00 -18.36 35.12
CA PRO A 288 -13.57 -19.68 34.66
C PRO A 288 -14.54 -20.81 35.04
N ALA A 289 -15.23 -20.71 36.19
CA ALA A 289 -16.19 -21.70 36.65
C ALA A 289 -17.43 -21.83 35.75
N ASP A 290 -17.75 -20.77 34.98
CA ASP A 290 -18.86 -20.71 34.07
C ASP A 290 -18.50 -21.15 32.63
N THR A 291 -17.22 -21.52 32.39
CA THR A 291 -16.73 -21.93 31.08
C THR A 291 -16.54 -23.43 31.01
N GLY A 292 -16.94 -24.07 29.91
CA GLY A 292 -16.77 -25.50 29.65
C GLY A 292 -16.15 -25.76 28.27
N LEU A 293 -15.38 -26.85 28.19
CA LEU A 293 -14.81 -27.33 26.92
C LEU A 293 -15.61 -28.52 26.38
N LEU A 294 -15.89 -28.45 25.06
CA LEU A 294 -16.53 -29.54 24.33
C LEU A 294 -15.66 -29.90 23.10
N THR A 295 -14.71 -30.83 23.38
CA THR A 295 -13.70 -31.25 22.40
C THR A 295 -13.71 -32.78 22.25
N GLY A 296 -12.76 -33.34 21.51
CA GLY A 296 -12.57 -34.78 21.45
C GLY A 296 -12.35 -35.44 22.82
N HIS A 297 -11.71 -34.72 23.73
CA HIS A 297 -11.32 -35.19 25.03
C HIS A 297 -12.19 -34.67 26.19
N ASP A 298 -12.67 -33.43 26.09
CA ASP A 298 -13.43 -32.76 27.15
C ASP A 298 -14.91 -32.71 26.78
N LYS A 299 -15.84 -32.97 27.72
CA LYS A 299 -17.31 -33.06 27.52
C LYS A 299 -18.08 -32.27 28.58
N GLU A 300 -17.70 -31.00 28.81
CA GLU A 300 -18.32 -30.11 29.81
C GLU A 300 -19.51 -29.37 29.21
N MET A 301 -20.68 -30.00 29.15
CA MET A 301 -21.91 -29.50 28.49
C MET A 301 -22.87 -28.76 29.42
N ASP A 302 -22.67 -28.83 30.73
CA ASP A 302 -23.50 -28.23 31.76
C ASP A 302 -23.24 -26.73 31.99
N LYS A 303 -22.10 -26.23 31.50
CA LYS A 303 -21.67 -24.88 31.71
C LYS A 303 -22.46 -23.85 30.85
N PRO A 304 -22.66 -22.62 31.34
CA PRO A 304 -23.37 -21.59 30.58
C PRO A 304 -22.60 -21.12 29.34
N TYR A 305 -21.25 -21.10 29.39
CA TYR A 305 -20.41 -20.66 28.27
C TYR A 305 -19.60 -21.87 27.76
N ILE A 306 -19.99 -22.42 26.62
CA ILE A 306 -19.37 -23.61 26.03
C ILE A 306 -18.45 -23.23 24.87
N PHE A 307 -17.23 -23.78 24.88
CA PHE A 307 -16.24 -23.64 23.81
C PHE A 307 -16.08 -25.00 23.13
N ALA A 308 -16.46 -25.11 21.88
CA ALA A 308 -16.59 -26.40 21.20
C ALA A 308 -15.77 -26.49 19.91
N THR A 309 -15.27 -27.70 19.61
CA THR A 309 -14.87 -28.01 18.23
C THR A 309 -16.10 -28.39 17.40
N ILE A 310 -16.13 -27.92 16.12
CA ILE A 310 -17.24 -28.21 15.21
C ILE A 310 -17.43 -29.71 15.00
N GLN A 311 -16.34 -30.50 14.93
CA GLN A 311 -16.39 -31.94 14.70
C GLN A 311 -17.06 -32.66 15.86
N THR A 312 -16.79 -32.25 17.09
CA THR A 312 -17.42 -32.85 18.29
C THR A 312 -18.87 -32.44 18.37
N LEU A 313 -19.17 -31.15 18.18
CA LEU A 313 -20.53 -30.61 18.26
C LEU A 313 -21.45 -31.18 17.17
N ALA A 314 -20.95 -31.48 15.96
CA ALA A 314 -21.72 -32.02 14.85
C ALA A 314 -22.08 -33.51 14.98
N GLN A 315 -21.60 -34.24 15.99
CA GLN A 315 -22.01 -35.62 16.28
C GLN A 315 -23.46 -35.64 16.73
N ASP A 316 -24.29 -36.50 16.13
CA ASP A 316 -25.74 -36.56 16.40
C ASP A 316 -26.05 -36.74 17.87
N GLU A 317 -25.30 -37.61 18.58
CA GLU A 317 -25.46 -37.87 19.98
C GLU A 317 -25.19 -36.62 20.86
N ILE A 318 -24.31 -35.74 20.45
CA ILE A 318 -23.96 -34.51 21.16
C ILE A 318 -24.89 -33.36 20.74
N LEU A 319 -25.09 -33.20 19.44
CA LEU A 319 -25.92 -32.11 18.90
C LEU A 319 -27.32 -32.13 19.49
N HIS A 320 -27.94 -33.31 19.52
CA HIS A 320 -29.32 -33.49 19.98
C HIS A 320 -29.50 -33.49 21.50
N THR A 321 -28.39 -33.43 22.30
CA THR A 321 -28.49 -33.17 23.76
C THR A 321 -28.87 -31.71 24.05
N PHE A 322 -28.68 -30.80 23.07
CA PHE A 322 -29.08 -29.44 23.19
C PHE A 322 -30.38 -29.19 22.46
N ALA A 323 -31.30 -28.41 23.05
CA ALA A 323 -32.45 -27.92 22.33
C ALA A 323 -32.03 -26.93 21.23
N PRO A 324 -32.72 -26.78 20.11
CA PRO A 324 -32.39 -25.84 19.05
C PRO A 324 -32.21 -24.38 19.51
N ASP A 325 -32.93 -23.97 20.55
CA ASP A 325 -32.90 -22.65 21.18
C ASP A 325 -32.07 -22.60 22.47
N ALA A 326 -31.19 -23.60 22.69
CA ALA A 326 -30.40 -23.73 23.92
C ALA A 326 -29.41 -22.56 24.14
N PHE A 327 -28.97 -21.90 23.10
CA PHE A 327 -27.98 -20.81 23.17
C PHE A 327 -28.59 -19.49 22.72
N ASP A 328 -28.44 -18.46 23.57
CA ASP A 328 -28.88 -17.09 23.21
C ASP A 328 -27.93 -16.49 22.17
N TYR A 329 -26.63 -16.80 22.26
CA TYR A 329 -25.60 -16.25 21.40
C TYR A 329 -24.61 -17.35 20.97
N ILE A 330 -24.37 -17.40 19.67
CA ILE A 330 -23.37 -18.32 19.08
C ILE A 330 -22.34 -17.49 18.30
N VAL A 331 -21.07 -17.80 18.52
CA VAL A 331 -19.93 -17.26 17.77
C VAL A 331 -19.26 -18.41 17.02
N ILE A 332 -19.08 -18.25 15.72
CA ILE A 332 -18.33 -19.19 14.86
C ILE A 332 -17.08 -18.49 14.37
N ASP A 333 -15.93 -18.96 14.81
CA ASP A 333 -14.64 -18.46 14.32
C ASP A 333 -14.15 -19.26 13.11
N GLU A 334 -13.40 -18.62 12.24
CA GLU A 334 -12.95 -19.12 10.94
C GLU A 334 -14.12 -19.67 10.09
N VAL A 335 -15.20 -18.88 10.04
CA VAL A 335 -16.45 -19.27 9.41
C VAL A 335 -16.35 -19.43 7.87
N HIS A 336 -15.22 -19.09 7.27
CA HIS A 336 -14.92 -19.43 5.88
C HIS A 336 -15.00 -20.96 5.62
N HIS A 337 -14.89 -21.80 6.62
CA HIS A 337 -15.21 -23.22 6.53
C HIS A 337 -16.73 -23.55 6.54
N GLY A 338 -17.58 -22.53 6.64
CA GLY A 338 -19.05 -22.66 6.77
C GLY A 338 -19.75 -23.48 5.67
N GLY A 339 -19.13 -23.63 4.50
CA GLY A 339 -19.61 -24.51 3.43
C GLY A 339 -19.51 -26.01 3.72
N ALA A 340 -18.68 -26.42 4.68
CA ALA A 340 -18.56 -27.83 5.05
C ALA A 340 -19.86 -28.38 5.69
N ALA A 341 -20.21 -29.62 5.37
CA ALA A 341 -21.43 -30.26 5.85
C ALA A 341 -21.59 -30.22 7.38
N THR A 342 -20.49 -30.31 8.13
CA THR A 342 -20.50 -30.22 9.60
C THR A 342 -20.93 -28.84 10.10
N TYR A 343 -20.49 -27.77 9.48
CA TYR A 343 -20.90 -26.40 9.82
C TYR A 343 -22.37 -26.16 9.44
N GLN A 344 -22.76 -26.57 8.24
CA GLN A 344 -24.14 -26.45 7.77
C GLN A 344 -25.12 -27.18 8.70
N LYS A 345 -24.75 -28.38 9.18
CA LYS A 345 -25.53 -29.16 10.13
C LYS A 345 -25.74 -28.41 11.45
N VAL A 346 -24.68 -27.85 12.02
CA VAL A 346 -24.73 -27.14 13.31
C VAL A 346 -25.49 -25.82 13.18
N ILE A 347 -25.19 -25.01 12.15
CA ILE A 347 -25.85 -23.73 11.90
C ILE A 347 -27.34 -23.93 11.59
N GLY A 348 -27.68 -24.96 10.83
CA GLY A 348 -29.07 -25.28 10.50
C GLY A 348 -29.90 -25.83 11.69
N TYR A 349 -29.21 -26.40 12.69
CA TYR A 349 -29.86 -26.95 13.88
C TYR A 349 -30.20 -25.87 14.90
N PHE A 350 -29.22 -25.00 15.27
CA PHE A 350 -29.44 -24.03 16.33
C PHE A 350 -30.18 -22.78 15.84
N ARG A 351 -30.99 -22.19 16.74
CA ARG A 351 -31.72 -20.95 16.55
C ARG A 351 -31.38 -19.95 17.66
N PRO A 352 -30.16 -19.38 17.66
CA PRO A 352 -29.77 -18.39 18.66
C PRO A 352 -30.54 -17.08 18.42
N LYS A 353 -30.57 -16.20 19.45
CA LYS A 353 -31.03 -14.82 19.30
C LYS A 353 -30.08 -14.02 18.41
N PHE A 354 -28.78 -14.36 18.43
CA PHE A 354 -27.78 -13.76 17.55
C PHE A 354 -26.67 -14.76 17.20
N LEU A 355 -26.32 -14.83 15.91
CA LEU A 355 -25.22 -15.60 15.37
C LEU A 355 -24.16 -14.68 14.83
N LEU A 356 -22.93 -14.72 15.36
CA LEU A 356 -21.80 -13.98 14.85
C LEU A 356 -20.82 -14.92 14.14
N GLY A 357 -20.59 -14.69 12.87
CA GLY A 357 -19.49 -15.31 12.12
C GLY A 357 -18.25 -14.42 12.13
N MET A 358 -17.09 -15.00 12.32
CA MET A 358 -15.81 -14.29 12.24
C MET A 358 -14.91 -14.97 11.22
N THR A 359 -14.27 -14.18 10.35
CA THR A 359 -13.28 -14.67 9.38
C THR A 359 -12.25 -13.60 9.05
N ALA A 360 -11.08 -14.02 8.62
CA ALA A 360 -10.10 -13.11 8.04
C ALA A 360 -10.26 -13.00 6.51
N THR A 361 -10.79 -14.02 5.87
CA THR A 361 -10.93 -14.16 4.41
C THR A 361 -12.30 -14.74 4.10
N PRO A 362 -13.26 -13.91 3.73
CA PRO A 362 -14.59 -14.40 3.36
C PRO A 362 -14.62 -15.03 1.95
N GLU A 363 -13.61 -14.74 1.12
CA GLU A 363 -13.50 -15.21 -0.26
C GLU A 363 -12.91 -16.62 -0.31
N ARG A 364 -13.53 -17.51 -1.06
CA ARG A 364 -13.10 -18.91 -1.22
C ARG A 364 -13.05 -19.32 -2.69
N SER A 365 -12.21 -20.32 -2.96
CA SER A 365 -12.07 -20.95 -4.28
C SER A 365 -13.16 -21.98 -4.60
N ASP A 366 -14.05 -22.34 -3.64
CA ASP A 366 -15.07 -23.40 -3.78
C ASP A 366 -16.49 -22.87 -4.05
N ASP A 367 -16.63 -21.61 -4.45
CA ASP A 367 -17.91 -20.95 -4.80
C ASP A 367 -19.00 -20.97 -3.70
N PHE A 368 -18.66 -21.25 -2.42
CA PHE A 368 -19.62 -21.20 -1.33
C PHE A 368 -19.84 -19.75 -0.86
N ASP A 369 -21.11 -19.31 -0.86
CA ASP A 369 -21.49 -17.96 -0.43
C ASP A 369 -21.65 -17.84 1.10
N ILE A 370 -20.58 -17.42 1.77
CA ILE A 370 -20.57 -17.16 3.21
C ILE A 370 -21.46 -15.98 3.57
N TYR A 371 -21.53 -14.97 2.72
CA TYR A 371 -22.33 -13.78 2.98
C TYR A 371 -23.82 -14.10 3.04
N ALA A 372 -24.29 -14.99 2.16
CA ALA A 372 -25.68 -15.46 2.20
C ALA A 372 -26.01 -16.18 3.51
N LEU A 373 -25.04 -16.94 4.08
CA LEU A 373 -25.21 -17.59 5.38
C LEU A 373 -25.47 -16.59 6.51
N PHE A 374 -24.97 -15.37 6.39
CA PHE A 374 -25.18 -14.27 7.33
C PHE A 374 -26.15 -13.21 6.80
N HIS A 375 -27.02 -13.55 5.84
CA HIS A 375 -28.00 -12.65 5.21
C HIS A 375 -27.38 -11.35 4.67
N HIS A 376 -26.11 -11.41 4.25
CA HIS A 376 -25.29 -10.28 3.77
C HIS A 376 -25.10 -9.14 4.82
N HIS A 377 -25.32 -9.45 6.11
CA HIS A 377 -25.14 -8.49 7.19
C HIS A 377 -23.68 -8.48 7.67
N ILE A 378 -22.91 -7.52 7.19
CA ILE A 378 -21.53 -7.30 7.64
C ILE A 378 -21.57 -6.32 8.80
N ALA A 379 -21.18 -6.80 9.99
CA ALA A 379 -21.08 -5.98 11.20
C ALA A 379 -19.94 -4.97 11.13
N TYR A 380 -18.79 -5.44 10.68
CA TYR A 380 -17.58 -4.63 10.51
C TYR A 380 -16.56 -5.36 9.63
N GLU A 381 -15.73 -4.57 8.96
CA GLU A 381 -14.61 -5.09 8.17
C GLU A 381 -13.36 -4.26 8.41
N ILE A 382 -12.21 -4.95 8.57
CA ILE A 382 -10.90 -4.33 8.64
C ILE A 382 -9.90 -5.13 7.81
N CYS A 383 -9.25 -4.45 6.87
CA CYS A 383 -8.18 -5.05 6.06
C CYS A 383 -6.82 -4.99 6.78
N LEU A 384 -5.80 -5.62 6.20
CA LEU A 384 -4.44 -5.61 6.75
C LEU A 384 -3.88 -4.19 6.91
N HIS A 385 -4.10 -3.33 5.92
CA HIS A 385 -3.61 -1.95 5.90
C HIS A 385 -4.19 -1.13 7.06
N ASP A 386 -5.52 -1.19 7.24
CA ASP A 386 -6.21 -0.50 8.32
C ASP A 386 -5.75 -1.02 9.69
N ALA A 387 -5.55 -2.35 9.82
CA ALA A 387 -5.07 -2.97 11.05
C ALA A 387 -3.63 -2.54 11.42
N LEU A 388 -2.77 -2.28 10.42
CA LEU A 388 -1.44 -1.71 10.64
C LEU A 388 -1.53 -0.23 11.01
N GLU A 389 -2.37 0.55 10.32
CA GLU A 389 -2.60 1.97 10.61
C GLU A 389 -3.09 2.22 12.04
N GLU A 390 -4.04 1.38 12.50
CA GLU A 390 -4.59 1.43 13.85
C GLU A 390 -3.65 0.76 14.89
N ASN A 391 -2.41 0.45 14.50
CA ASN A 391 -1.43 -0.19 15.36
C ASN A 391 -1.97 -1.44 16.07
N MET A 392 -2.74 -2.26 15.38
CA MET A 392 -3.29 -3.52 15.90
C MET A 392 -2.36 -4.70 15.71
N LEU A 393 -1.55 -4.62 14.69
CA LEU A 393 -0.52 -5.59 14.33
C LEU A 393 0.86 -5.04 14.66
N VAL A 394 1.87 -5.90 14.74
CA VAL A 394 3.25 -5.40 14.74
C VAL A 394 3.62 -4.94 13.34
N PRO A 395 4.40 -3.86 13.21
CA PRO A 395 4.95 -3.46 11.92
C PRO A 395 5.87 -4.57 11.38
N PHE A 396 6.12 -4.53 10.08
CA PHE A 396 7.05 -5.46 9.45
C PHE A 396 8.05 -4.72 8.55
N HIS A 397 9.22 -5.33 8.39
CA HIS A 397 10.21 -4.95 7.40
C HIS A 397 10.26 -6.05 6.35
N TYR A 398 9.85 -5.73 5.13
CA TYR A 398 9.84 -6.64 4.00
C TYR A 398 11.05 -6.40 3.12
N HIS A 399 11.80 -7.46 2.85
CA HIS A 399 13.02 -7.45 2.05
C HIS A 399 12.84 -8.37 0.85
N GLY A 400 12.59 -7.81 -0.32
CA GLY A 400 12.60 -8.51 -1.60
C GLY A 400 14.03 -8.70 -2.07
N ILE A 401 14.54 -9.92 -1.92
CA ILE A 401 15.92 -10.32 -2.17
C ILE A 401 15.96 -11.11 -3.48
N SER A 402 16.89 -10.78 -4.35
CA SER A 402 17.08 -11.55 -5.58
C SER A 402 17.55 -12.97 -5.30
N GLU A 403 16.86 -13.97 -5.87
CA GLU A 403 17.36 -15.35 -5.90
C GLU A 403 18.68 -15.45 -6.65
N ILE A 404 19.52 -16.40 -6.23
CA ILE A 404 20.82 -16.63 -6.85
C ILE A 404 20.72 -17.12 -8.31
N THR A 405 21.79 -16.93 -9.04
CA THR A 405 21.99 -17.55 -10.35
C THR A 405 22.96 -18.72 -10.19
N VAL A 406 22.52 -19.92 -10.48
CA VAL A 406 23.34 -21.16 -10.40
C VAL A 406 23.62 -21.64 -11.82
N ASN A 407 24.88 -21.76 -12.18
CA ASN A 407 25.34 -22.20 -13.55
C ASN A 407 24.68 -21.42 -14.70
N GLY A 408 24.46 -20.10 -14.50
CA GLY A 408 23.81 -19.25 -15.50
C GLY A 408 22.28 -19.32 -15.52
N ASN A 409 21.65 -20.15 -14.69
CA ASN A 409 20.19 -20.27 -14.58
C ASN A 409 19.69 -19.54 -13.34
N VAL A 410 18.74 -18.63 -13.53
CA VAL A 410 17.98 -18.00 -12.44
C VAL A 410 16.78 -18.87 -12.12
N LEU A 411 16.44 -19.00 -10.84
CA LEU A 411 15.27 -19.76 -10.43
C LEU A 411 13.98 -19.15 -11.02
N ASP A 412 13.12 -20.01 -11.55
CA ASP A 412 11.82 -19.69 -12.14
C ASP A 412 10.72 -20.67 -11.67
N ASP A 413 9.52 -20.55 -12.24
CA ASP A 413 8.38 -21.40 -11.91
C ASP A 413 8.60 -22.89 -12.22
N LYS A 414 9.56 -23.23 -13.09
CA LYS A 414 9.85 -24.59 -13.58
C LYS A 414 11.17 -25.15 -13.08
N SER A 415 11.85 -24.45 -12.18
CA SER A 415 13.17 -24.86 -11.70
C SER A 415 13.14 -26.21 -10.97
N ASP A 416 14.12 -27.04 -11.27
CA ASP A 416 14.27 -28.39 -10.77
C ASP A 416 14.64 -28.41 -9.27
N PHE A 417 14.31 -29.52 -8.60
CA PHE A 417 14.59 -29.76 -7.18
C PHE A 417 16.07 -29.57 -6.81
N ALA A 418 16.99 -29.99 -7.68
CA ALA A 418 18.42 -29.86 -7.42
C ALA A 418 18.87 -28.39 -7.32
N LEU A 419 18.26 -27.47 -8.10
CA LEU A 419 18.52 -26.03 -8.00
C LEU A 419 17.89 -25.43 -6.75
N LEU A 420 16.71 -25.91 -6.35
CA LEU A 420 15.99 -25.42 -5.15
C LEU A 420 16.70 -25.77 -3.83
N THR A 421 17.54 -26.78 -3.84
CA THR A 421 18.18 -27.34 -2.63
C THR A 421 19.71 -27.33 -2.67
N CYS A 422 20.30 -26.62 -3.65
CA CYS A 422 21.76 -26.54 -3.79
C CYS A 422 22.40 -25.76 -2.62
N GLU A 423 23.62 -26.13 -2.31
CA GLU A 423 24.41 -25.59 -1.18
C GLU A 423 24.58 -24.06 -1.27
N GLU A 424 24.79 -23.53 -2.47
CA GLU A 424 24.94 -22.10 -2.71
C GLU A 424 23.68 -21.33 -2.32
N ARG A 425 22.50 -21.89 -2.63
CA ARG A 425 21.21 -21.30 -2.25
C ARG A 425 21.00 -21.36 -0.74
N VAL A 426 21.31 -22.46 -0.13
CA VAL A 426 21.22 -22.61 1.34
C VAL A 426 22.08 -21.56 2.04
N LYS A 427 23.33 -21.37 1.61
CA LYS A 427 24.23 -20.34 2.16
C LYS A 427 23.70 -18.95 1.93
N HIS A 428 23.10 -18.67 0.77
CA HIS A 428 22.50 -17.39 0.43
C HIS A 428 21.32 -17.08 1.37
N ILE A 429 20.41 -18.03 1.56
CA ILE A 429 19.27 -17.87 2.48
C ILE A 429 19.76 -17.64 3.92
N LEU A 430 20.69 -18.44 4.40
CA LEU A 430 21.25 -18.32 5.75
C LEU A 430 21.96 -16.98 5.96
N TYR A 431 22.73 -16.51 4.96
CA TYR A 431 23.41 -15.24 5.02
C TYR A 431 22.41 -14.08 5.25
N TYR A 432 21.33 -14.01 4.48
CA TYR A 432 20.34 -12.96 4.64
C TYR A 432 19.49 -13.14 5.91
N ALA A 433 19.18 -14.38 6.29
CA ALA A 433 18.48 -14.66 7.54
C ALA A 433 19.25 -14.15 8.77
N ASP A 434 20.56 -14.34 8.80
CA ASP A 434 21.44 -13.87 9.90
C ASP A 434 21.74 -12.37 9.79
N LEU A 435 21.85 -11.82 8.57
CA LEU A 435 22.09 -10.40 8.33
C LEU A 435 20.91 -9.54 8.81
N TYR A 436 19.69 -9.88 8.39
CA TYR A 436 18.48 -9.18 8.82
C TYR A 436 18.09 -9.53 10.26
N GLY A 437 18.32 -10.78 10.67
CA GLY A 437 18.11 -11.20 12.04
C GLY A 437 16.65 -11.16 12.49
N SER A 438 16.39 -10.67 13.69
CA SER A 438 15.06 -10.51 14.26
C SER A 438 15.06 -9.44 15.35
N ASP A 439 13.90 -9.01 15.84
CA ASP A 439 13.80 -8.03 16.92
C ASP A 439 14.19 -8.62 18.30
N ALA A 440 14.20 -9.94 18.44
CA ALA A 440 14.61 -10.67 19.63
C ALA A 440 16.05 -11.18 19.54
N ASP A 441 16.56 -11.76 20.63
CA ASP A 441 17.91 -12.33 20.69
C ASP A 441 18.04 -13.63 19.90
N ARG A 442 16.91 -14.32 19.64
CA ARG A 442 16.84 -15.56 18.89
C ARG A 442 15.81 -15.47 17.78
N ILE A 443 16.15 -15.97 16.61
CA ILE A 443 15.23 -16.13 15.50
C ILE A 443 14.21 -17.24 15.84
N LYS A 444 12.95 -16.96 15.58
CA LYS A 444 11.83 -17.90 15.60
C LYS A 444 11.18 -17.79 14.22
N GLY A 445 11.67 -18.60 13.29
CA GLY A 445 11.42 -18.45 11.86
C GLY A 445 10.36 -19.41 11.33
N LEU A 446 9.52 -18.92 10.40
CA LEU A 446 8.70 -19.73 9.51
C LEU A 446 9.24 -19.63 8.09
N VAL A 447 9.41 -20.77 7.43
CA VAL A 447 9.90 -20.83 6.04
C VAL A 447 8.84 -21.47 5.16
N PHE A 448 8.34 -20.70 4.18
CA PHE A 448 7.35 -21.17 3.21
C PHE A 448 8.03 -21.65 1.93
N CYS A 449 7.96 -22.95 1.67
CA CYS A 449 8.57 -23.62 0.54
C CYS A 449 7.56 -23.90 -0.57
N ARG A 450 8.04 -24.15 -1.78
CA ARG A 450 7.25 -24.45 -2.97
C ARG A 450 6.54 -25.80 -2.85
N ASN A 451 7.23 -26.81 -2.32
CA ASN A 451 6.72 -28.17 -2.17
C ASN A 451 7.30 -28.84 -0.92
N VAL A 452 6.79 -30.05 -0.61
CA VAL A 452 7.14 -30.82 0.57
C VAL A 452 8.60 -31.28 0.56
N ASP A 453 9.08 -31.72 -0.61
CA ASP A 453 10.44 -32.25 -0.76
C ASP A 453 11.49 -31.14 -0.51
N GLU A 454 11.24 -29.93 -1.05
CA GLU A 454 12.08 -28.76 -0.79
C GLU A 454 12.09 -28.41 0.71
N ALA A 455 10.93 -28.41 1.37
CA ALA A 455 10.85 -28.12 2.79
C ALA A 455 11.66 -29.10 3.64
N GLN A 456 11.62 -30.40 3.32
CA GLN A 456 12.37 -31.43 4.04
C GLN A 456 13.88 -31.30 3.81
N ALA A 457 14.30 -31.12 2.54
CA ALA A 457 15.70 -30.99 2.17
C ALA A 457 16.35 -29.73 2.76
N LEU A 458 15.65 -28.58 2.71
CA LEU A 458 16.15 -27.33 3.28
C LEU A 458 16.21 -27.39 4.82
N ALA A 459 15.24 -28.02 5.48
CA ALA A 459 15.28 -28.19 6.94
C ALA A 459 16.52 -29.04 7.34
N GLU A 460 16.84 -30.09 6.58
CA GLU A 460 18.05 -30.89 6.80
C GLU A 460 19.31 -30.07 6.54
N ALA A 461 19.39 -29.34 5.45
CA ALA A 461 20.53 -28.48 5.13
C ALA A 461 20.77 -27.40 6.22
N PHE A 462 19.69 -26.79 6.76
CA PHE A 462 19.80 -25.86 7.87
C PHE A 462 20.36 -26.50 9.15
N ARG A 463 19.99 -27.78 9.43
CA ARG A 463 20.58 -28.54 10.55
C ARG A 463 22.08 -28.77 10.35
N GLN A 464 22.51 -29.10 9.13
CA GLN A 464 23.93 -29.26 8.79
C GLN A 464 24.73 -27.96 8.99
N HIS A 465 24.08 -26.80 8.84
CA HIS A 465 24.66 -25.48 9.13
C HIS A 465 24.43 -24.99 10.59
N GLY A 466 24.06 -25.91 11.49
CA GLY A 466 23.98 -25.64 12.93
C GLY A 466 22.69 -24.95 13.38
N LYS A 467 21.69 -24.77 12.51
CA LYS A 467 20.38 -24.26 12.89
C LYS A 467 19.48 -25.42 13.33
N ARG A 468 18.59 -25.18 14.27
CA ARG A 468 17.62 -26.18 14.73
C ARG A 468 16.33 -26.04 13.93
N ALA A 469 16.09 -26.93 12.99
CA ALA A 469 15.03 -26.85 12.02
C ALA A 469 14.24 -28.16 11.86
N ILE A 470 12.94 -28.05 11.59
CA ILE A 470 12.06 -29.17 11.26
C ILE A 470 11.19 -28.81 10.06
N ALA A 471 10.87 -29.81 9.23
CA ALA A 471 9.86 -29.68 8.19
C ALA A 471 8.54 -30.30 8.66
N LEU A 472 7.44 -29.55 8.51
CA LEU A 472 6.08 -30.00 8.76
C LEU A 472 5.31 -30.05 7.43
N THR A 473 4.57 -31.14 7.22
CA THR A 473 3.85 -31.41 5.98
C THR A 473 2.36 -31.71 6.24
N GLY A 474 1.57 -31.85 5.21
CA GLY A 474 0.18 -32.29 5.32
C GLY A 474 0.01 -33.64 6.03
N ALA A 475 1.01 -34.51 5.94
CA ALA A 475 1.02 -35.82 6.61
C ALA A 475 1.42 -35.76 8.11
N SER A 476 2.00 -34.64 8.58
CA SER A 476 2.38 -34.48 9.99
C SER A 476 1.15 -34.51 10.91
N ARG A 477 1.21 -35.26 11.98
CA ARG A 477 0.12 -35.35 12.96
C ARG A 477 -0.07 -34.03 13.72
N GLU A 478 -1.27 -33.78 14.21
CA GLU A 478 -1.57 -32.56 14.99
C GLU A 478 -0.70 -32.46 16.27
N SER A 479 -0.38 -33.60 16.91
CA SER A 479 0.53 -33.64 18.05
C SER A 479 1.95 -33.19 17.69
N GLU A 480 2.47 -33.63 16.55
CA GLU A 480 3.80 -33.26 16.05
C GLU A 480 3.86 -31.74 15.71
N ARG A 481 2.79 -31.22 15.13
CA ARG A 481 2.67 -29.76 14.83
C ARG A 481 2.65 -28.95 16.12
N SER A 482 1.86 -29.38 17.10
CA SER A 482 1.76 -28.70 18.41
C SER A 482 3.07 -28.72 19.16
N GLU A 483 3.79 -29.84 19.10
CA GLU A 483 5.09 -30.00 19.72
C GLU A 483 6.15 -29.11 19.05
N ALA A 484 6.19 -29.08 17.72
CA ALA A 484 7.13 -28.25 17.00
C ALA A 484 6.88 -26.74 17.29
N ILE A 485 5.61 -26.31 17.39
CA ILE A 485 5.27 -24.95 17.78
C ILE A 485 5.75 -24.66 19.19
N ARG A 486 5.51 -25.54 20.14
CA ARG A 486 5.98 -25.39 21.51
C ARG A 486 7.52 -25.24 21.58
N HIS A 487 8.26 -26.04 20.81
CA HIS A 487 9.73 -25.97 20.74
C HIS A 487 10.21 -24.68 20.05
N LEU A 488 9.49 -24.17 19.04
CA LEU A 488 9.81 -22.88 18.41
C LEU A 488 9.60 -21.71 19.41
N GLU A 489 8.51 -21.75 20.18
CA GLU A 489 8.17 -20.71 21.15
C GLU A 489 9.02 -20.76 22.43
N ALA A 490 9.55 -21.90 22.78
CA ALA A 490 10.33 -22.12 24.01
C ALA A 490 11.58 -21.23 24.06
N LYS A 491 12.03 -20.88 25.26
CA LYS A 491 13.33 -20.24 25.44
C LYS A 491 14.43 -21.32 25.41
N ALA A 492 15.57 -20.98 24.77
CA ALA A 492 16.71 -21.91 24.65
C ALA A 492 17.23 -22.43 25.99
N ALA A 493 17.14 -21.62 27.06
CA ALA A 493 17.56 -22.03 28.42
C ALA A 493 16.56 -22.98 29.10
N GLU A 494 15.30 -23.02 28.67
CA GLU A 494 14.22 -23.78 29.30
C GLU A 494 13.92 -25.10 28.54
N ASP A 495 14.26 -25.19 27.26
CA ASP A 495 13.99 -26.34 26.41
C ASP A 495 15.22 -26.72 25.57
N PRO A 496 15.90 -27.82 25.83
CA PRO A 496 17.06 -28.27 25.04
C PRO A 496 16.67 -28.67 23.59
N GLN A 497 15.39 -28.89 23.30
CA GLN A 497 14.87 -29.23 21.98
C GLN A 497 14.28 -28.00 21.21
N TYR A 498 14.58 -26.80 21.68
CA TYR A 498 14.08 -25.58 20.99
C TYR A 498 14.39 -25.58 19.50
N LEU A 499 13.52 -24.95 18.71
CA LEU A 499 13.67 -24.82 17.27
C LEU A 499 13.92 -23.36 16.89
N ASP A 500 14.76 -23.15 15.87
CA ASP A 500 14.97 -21.84 15.23
C ASP A 500 14.01 -21.66 14.04
N TYR A 501 13.75 -22.75 13.28
CA TYR A 501 12.94 -22.68 12.07
C TYR A 501 11.96 -23.85 11.93
N ILE A 502 10.77 -23.55 11.44
CA ILE A 502 9.82 -24.52 10.92
C ILE A 502 9.66 -24.28 9.42
N PHE A 503 9.99 -25.27 8.61
CA PHE A 503 9.77 -25.29 7.16
C PHE A 503 8.41 -25.90 6.86
N THR A 504 7.68 -25.31 5.90
CA THR A 504 6.31 -25.74 5.59
C THR A 504 5.97 -25.51 4.13
N CYS A 505 5.04 -26.33 3.64
CA CYS A 505 4.34 -26.11 2.38
C CYS A 505 2.83 -26.20 2.67
N ASP A 506 2.09 -25.13 2.46
CA ASP A 506 0.64 -24.94 2.56
C ASP A 506 -0.04 -25.17 3.93
N ILE A 507 0.50 -25.96 4.85
CA ILE A 507 -0.18 -26.33 6.12
C ILE A 507 -0.34 -25.18 7.11
N PHE A 508 0.46 -24.14 7.01
CA PHE A 508 0.38 -22.94 7.84
C PHE A 508 -0.22 -21.72 7.11
N ASN A 509 -0.84 -21.92 5.94
CA ASN A 509 -1.61 -20.89 5.30
C ASN A 509 -2.86 -20.53 6.12
N GLU A 510 -3.43 -21.49 6.87
CA GLU A 510 -4.65 -21.31 7.67
C GLU A 510 -4.53 -21.95 9.06
N GLY A 511 -5.19 -21.36 10.07
CA GLY A 511 -5.55 -21.99 11.35
C GLY A 511 -4.42 -22.23 12.36
N VAL A 512 -3.18 -21.82 12.13
CA VAL A 512 -2.10 -21.90 13.12
C VAL A 512 -1.72 -20.52 13.62
N ASP A 513 -1.67 -20.36 14.93
CA ASP A 513 -1.28 -19.13 15.61
C ASP A 513 0.07 -19.31 16.31
N ILE A 514 1.07 -18.57 15.86
CA ILE A 514 2.40 -18.55 16.48
C ILE A 514 2.81 -17.08 16.68
N PRO A 515 2.30 -16.41 17.72
CA PRO A 515 2.55 -14.98 17.93
C PRO A 515 4.03 -14.61 18.08
N GLN A 516 4.85 -15.56 18.53
CA GLN A 516 6.27 -15.36 18.78
C GLN A 516 7.15 -15.40 17.52
N VAL A 517 6.61 -15.78 16.36
CA VAL A 517 7.36 -15.73 15.10
C VAL A 517 7.85 -14.30 14.85
N ASN A 518 9.15 -14.15 14.63
CA ASN A 518 9.81 -12.86 14.45
C ASN A 518 10.58 -12.75 13.11
N GLN A 519 10.64 -13.86 12.35
CA GLN A 519 11.17 -13.89 11.00
C GLN A 519 10.31 -14.81 10.11
N VAL A 520 9.98 -14.34 8.92
CA VAL A 520 9.29 -15.14 7.88
C VAL A 520 10.15 -15.16 6.62
N ILE A 521 10.37 -16.35 6.07
CA ILE A 521 11.12 -16.53 4.83
C ILE A 521 10.19 -17.12 3.76
N MET A 522 10.09 -16.43 2.64
CA MET A 522 9.30 -16.85 1.47
C MET A 522 10.25 -17.39 0.39
N LEU A 523 10.13 -18.69 0.08
CA LEU A 523 10.95 -19.37 -0.95
C LEU A 523 10.10 -19.86 -2.13
N ARG A 524 8.85 -19.45 -2.17
CA ARG A 524 7.90 -19.87 -3.21
C ARG A 524 7.36 -18.67 -4.00
N PRO A 525 7.05 -18.86 -5.30
CA PRO A 525 6.39 -17.82 -6.08
C PRO A 525 5.02 -17.46 -5.49
N THR A 526 4.69 -16.18 -5.47
CA THR A 526 3.38 -15.70 -5.07
C THR A 526 2.35 -16.04 -6.14
N THR A 527 1.38 -16.88 -5.80
CA THR A 527 0.29 -17.29 -6.71
C THR A 527 -0.96 -16.44 -6.53
N SER A 528 -1.14 -15.83 -5.37
CA SER A 528 -2.27 -14.98 -5.02
C SER A 528 -1.86 -13.94 -3.98
N ALA A 529 -2.29 -12.70 -4.16
CA ALA A 529 -2.11 -11.63 -3.17
C ALA A 529 -2.74 -11.99 -1.82
N ILE A 530 -3.88 -12.68 -1.81
CA ILE A 530 -4.58 -13.11 -0.60
C ILE A 530 -3.74 -14.11 0.19
N VAL A 531 -3.22 -15.15 -0.48
CA VAL A 531 -2.37 -16.18 0.17
C VAL A 531 -1.09 -15.56 0.73
N PHE A 532 -0.48 -14.64 0.01
CA PHE A 532 0.70 -13.90 0.46
C PHE A 532 0.42 -13.13 1.75
N VAL A 533 -0.67 -12.36 1.78
CA VAL A 533 -1.09 -11.58 2.97
C VAL A 533 -1.43 -12.51 4.14
N GLN A 534 -2.02 -13.68 3.91
CA GLN A 534 -2.30 -14.67 4.95
C GLN A 534 -1.02 -15.22 5.58
N GLN A 535 -0.02 -15.56 4.77
CA GLN A 535 1.29 -16.04 5.24
C GLN A 535 2.01 -14.96 6.04
N LEU A 536 2.04 -13.74 5.53
CA LEU A 536 2.60 -12.58 6.22
C LEU A 536 1.91 -12.35 7.57
N GLY A 537 0.57 -12.44 7.59
CA GLY A 537 -0.25 -12.23 8.78
C GLY A 537 0.04 -13.15 9.95
N ARG A 538 0.67 -14.33 9.72
CA ARG A 538 1.06 -15.26 10.78
C ARG A 538 2.08 -14.66 11.74
N GLY A 539 3.01 -13.86 11.20
CA GLY A 539 4.03 -13.18 11.98
C GLY A 539 3.64 -11.80 12.49
N LEU A 540 2.48 -11.25 12.11
CA LEU A 540 2.13 -9.87 12.46
C LEU A 540 1.43 -9.70 13.81
N ARG A 541 1.16 -10.79 14.54
CA ARG A 541 0.50 -10.71 15.86
C ARG A 541 1.38 -10.03 16.89
N LYS A 542 0.74 -9.19 17.71
CA LYS A 542 1.40 -8.60 18.89
C LYS A 542 1.70 -9.68 19.92
N TYR A 543 2.92 -9.62 20.43
CA TYR A 543 3.37 -10.43 21.55
C TYR A 543 4.22 -9.57 22.49
N PRO A 544 4.25 -9.80 23.82
CA PRO A 544 5.10 -9.05 24.74
C PRO A 544 6.55 -9.01 24.25
N HIS A 545 7.11 -7.81 24.14
CA HIS A 545 8.46 -7.52 23.65
C HIS A 545 8.72 -7.71 22.16
N LYS A 546 7.73 -8.11 21.36
CA LYS A 546 7.83 -8.17 19.92
C LYS A 546 7.44 -6.80 19.33
N ARG A 547 8.38 -6.15 18.65
CA ARG A 547 8.25 -4.79 18.13
C ARG A 547 8.02 -4.76 16.62
N TYR A 548 8.59 -5.73 15.88
CA TYR A 548 8.43 -5.86 14.43
C TYR A 548 8.64 -7.30 13.97
N LEU A 549 8.30 -7.57 12.72
CA LEU A 549 8.53 -8.82 12.01
C LEU A 549 9.49 -8.57 10.86
N GLU A 550 10.50 -9.42 10.71
CA GLU A 550 11.34 -9.46 9.49
C GLU A 550 10.74 -10.43 8.47
N VAL A 551 10.61 -9.98 7.22
CA VAL A 551 10.09 -10.79 6.12
C VAL A 551 11.11 -10.80 5.00
N LEU A 552 11.65 -11.97 4.69
CA LEU A 552 12.62 -12.19 3.63
C LEU A 552 11.95 -12.94 2.48
N ASP A 553 11.83 -12.31 1.33
CA ASP A 553 11.19 -12.91 0.15
C ASP A 553 12.22 -13.04 -0.98
N PHE A 554 12.52 -14.29 -1.37
CA PHE A 554 13.54 -14.59 -2.38
C PHE A 554 12.91 -14.63 -3.77
N ILE A 555 13.17 -13.60 -4.57
CA ILE A 555 12.50 -13.30 -5.84
C ILE A 555 13.30 -13.85 -7.01
N GLY A 556 12.81 -14.92 -7.62
CA GLY A 556 13.28 -15.50 -8.89
C GLY A 556 12.61 -14.84 -10.11
N ASN A 557 12.75 -15.47 -11.27
CA ASN A 557 12.08 -15.07 -12.52
C ASN A 557 10.64 -15.65 -12.58
N TYR A 558 9.80 -15.32 -11.61
CA TYR A 558 8.43 -15.83 -11.52
C TYR A 558 7.45 -14.99 -12.33
N GLU A 559 6.52 -15.64 -13.01
CA GLU A 559 5.49 -14.98 -13.85
C GLU A 559 4.61 -13.99 -13.07
N ASN A 560 4.37 -14.27 -11.81
CA ASN A 560 3.41 -13.51 -10.99
C ASN A 560 4.08 -12.55 -9.99
N ASN A 561 5.36 -12.23 -10.17
CA ASN A 561 6.07 -11.27 -9.30
C ASN A 561 5.36 -9.90 -9.20
N PHE A 562 4.57 -9.51 -10.20
CA PHE A 562 3.77 -8.29 -10.18
C PHE A 562 2.69 -8.28 -9.08
N LEU A 563 2.31 -9.44 -8.53
CA LEU A 563 1.36 -9.53 -7.42
C LEU A 563 1.96 -9.06 -6.08
N LEU A 564 3.29 -9.11 -5.92
CA LEU A 564 3.96 -8.70 -4.68
C LEU A 564 3.69 -7.23 -4.33
N PRO A 565 4.02 -6.25 -5.19
CA PRO A 565 3.70 -4.85 -4.88
C PRO A 565 2.19 -4.60 -4.78
N ILE A 566 1.35 -5.28 -5.57
CA ILE A 566 -0.11 -5.17 -5.46
C ILE A 566 -0.58 -5.58 -4.05
N ALA A 567 -0.10 -6.72 -3.55
CA ALA A 567 -0.45 -7.24 -2.23
C ALA A 567 0.10 -6.38 -1.07
N LEU A 568 1.37 -5.95 -1.17
CA LEU A 568 2.06 -5.19 -0.14
C LEU A 568 1.52 -3.77 0.01
N PHE A 569 1.23 -3.11 -1.10
CA PHE A 569 0.76 -1.71 -1.10
C PHE A 569 -0.78 -1.59 -1.20
N GLY A 570 -1.50 -2.71 -1.34
CA GLY A 570 -2.96 -2.72 -1.42
C GLY A 570 -3.50 -2.08 -2.70
N ASP A 571 -2.78 -2.18 -3.82
CA ASP A 571 -3.23 -1.61 -5.09
C ASP A 571 -4.50 -2.29 -5.60
N ARG A 572 -5.45 -1.47 -6.05
CA ARG A 572 -6.71 -1.92 -6.67
C ARG A 572 -6.79 -1.56 -8.15
N THR A 573 -5.89 -0.71 -8.61
CA THR A 573 -5.92 -0.17 -9.99
C THR A 573 -5.43 -1.18 -11.01
N TYR A 574 -4.52 -2.07 -10.61
CA TYR A 574 -3.80 -2.97 -11.52
C TYR A 574 -3.20 -2.23 -12.72
N ASP A 575 -2.88 -0.94 -12.50
CA ASP A 575 -2.19 -0.11 -13.49
C ASP A 575 -0.68 -0.31 -13.37
N LYS A 576 -0.04 -0.67 -14.46
CA LYS A 576 1.39 -0.99 -14.50
C LYS A 576 2.27 0.13 -13.94
N ASP A 577 1.97 1.37 -14.29
CA ASP A 577 2.77 2.51 -13.88
C ASP A 577 2.49 2.90 -12.44
N PHE A 578 1.24 2.78 -12.01
CA PHE A 578 0.88 3.03 -10.61
C PHE A 578 1.57 2.04 -9.69
N VAL A 579 1.60 0.75 -10.05
CA VAL A 579 2.32 -0.30 -9.30
C VAL A 579 3.83 0.00 -9.24
N ARG A 580 4.46 0.41 -10.36
CA ARG A 580 5.89 0.81 -10.36
C ARG A 580 6.14 2.03 -9.47
N ARG A 581 5.26 3.01 -9.50
CA ARG A 581 5.36 4.22 -8.67
C ARG A 581 5.22 3.90 -7.19
N LEU A 582 4.30 3.01 -6.80
CA LEU A 582 4.17 2.54 -5.42
C LEU A 582 5.48 1.93 -4.89
N MET A 583 6.19 1.18 -5.72
CA MET A 583 7.50 0.61 -5.36
C MET A 583 8.60 1.67 -5.17
N GLN A 584 8.45 2.84 -5.78
CA GLN A 584 9.40 3.95 -5.64
C GLN A 584 9.08 4.84 -4.43
N VAL A 585 7.81 5.14 -4.21
CA VAL A 585 7.37 6.04 -3.12
C VAL A 585 7.37 5.34 -1.77
N ASN A 586 7.13 4.02 -1.75
CA ASN A 586 7.23 3.13 -0.58
C ASN A 586 6.52 3.62 0.69
N PHE A 587 5.33 4.23 0.55
CA PHE A 587 4.58 4.71 1.70
C PHE A 587 3.70 3.60 2.29
N LEU A 588 4.03 3.17 3.49
CA LEU A 588 3.25 2.22 4.29
C LEU A 588 2.95 2.78 5.67
N PRO A 589 1.88 2.33 6.35
CA PRO A 589 1.55 2.82 7.68
C PRO A 589 2.64 2.53 8.71
N GLY A 590 2.91 3.50 9.57
CA GLY A 590 3.79 3.35 10.70
C GLY A 590 5.26 3.10 10.37
N PRO A 591 5.99 2.33 11.18
CA PRO A 591 7.38 1.95 10.93
C PRO A 591 7.53 0.77 9.97
N THR A 592 6.46 0.32 9.34
CA THR A 592 6.49 -0.71 8.28
C THR A 592 7.30 -0.19 7.10
N SER A 593 8.19 -1.03 6.56
CA SER A 593 8.99 -0.75 5.37
C SER A 593 8.92 -1.91 4.38
N VAL A 594 8.99 -1.58 3.10
CA VAL A 594 9.11 -2.54 1.99
C VAL A 594 10.31 -2.15 1.16
N HIS A 595 11.22 -3.05 0.99
CA HIS A 595 12.41 -2.86 0.19
C HIS A 595 12.57 -4.01 -0.81
N PHE A 596 13.01 -3.69 -2.02
CA PHE A 596 13.42 -4.65 -3.05
C PHE A 596 14.83 -4.31 -3.48
N ASP A 597 15.72 -5.29 -3.56
CA ASP A 597 17.02 -5.06 -4.20
C ASP A 597 16.84 -4.77 -5.71
N ASP A 598 17.87 -4.21 -6.34
CA ASP A 598 17.73 -3.72 -7.73
C ASP A 598 17.42 -4.85 -8.72
N ILE A 599 18.00 -6.03 -8.54
CA ILE A 599 17.72 -7.20 -9.39
C ILE A 599 16.28 -7.70 -9.17
N ALA A 600 15.82 -7.73 -7.93
CA ALA A 600 14.43 -8.09 -7.62
C ALA A 600 13.45 -7.08 -8.23
N LYS A 601 13.75 -5.77 -8.18
CA LYS A 601 12.95 -4.73 -8.87
C LYS A 601 12.88 -4.97 -10.38
N GLU A 602 14.02 -5.25 -11.01
CA GLU A 602 14.09 -5.56 -12.45
C GLU A 602 13.24 -6.78 -12.79
N ARG A 603 13.29 -7.84 -11.98
CA ARG A 603 12.46 -9.05 -12.18
C ARG A 603 10.97 -8.75 -12.03
N ILE A 604 10.58 -7.94 -11.06
CA ILE A 604 9.18 -7.50 -10.89
C ILE A 604 8.76 -6.65 -12.09
N TYR A 605 9.60 -5.71 -12.53
CA TYR A 605 9.31 -4.88 -13.72
C TYR A 605 9.20 -5.73 -14.98
N ALA A 606 10.08 -6.70 -15.18
CA ALA A 606 9.98 -7.65 -16.30
C ALA A 606 8.67 -8.45 -16.26
N ALA A 607 8.23 -8.91 -15.09
CA ALA A 607 6.95 -9.59 -14.93
C ALA A 607 5.75 -8.66 -15.23
N ILE A 608 5.81 -7.37 -14.83
CA ILE A 608 4.80 -6.35 -15.17
C ILE A 608 4.76 -6.13 -16.70
N ASP A 609 5.93 -6.05 -17.35
CA ASP A 609 6.04 -5.79 -18.79
C ASP A 609 5.58 -6.97 -19.64
N ALA A 610 5.84 -8.20 -19.19
CA ALA A 610 5.45 -9.43 -19.88
C ALA A 610 3.93 -9.61 -19.98
N LYS A 611 3.13 -9.01 -19.08
CA LYS A 611 1.67 -9.10 -19.12
C LYS A 611 1.08 -8.02 -20.04
N SER A 612 0.12 -8.35 -20.87
CA SER A 612 -0.62 -7.36 -21.67
C SER A 612 -1.50 -6.46 -20.79
N ALA A 613 -2.08 -7.03 -19.73
CA ALA A 613 -2.80 -6.34 -18.66
C ALA A 613 -2.58 -7.10 -17.35
N LEU A 614 -2.48 -6.40 -16.22
CA LEU A 614 -2.29 -7.02 -14.90
C LEU A 614 -3.58 -7.67 -14.37
N ALA A 615 -4.77 -7.22 -14.80
CA ALA A 615 -6.04 -7.86 -14.55
C ALA A 615 -6.65 -8.37 -15.85
N ASP A 616 -6.95 -9.64 -15.93
CA ASP A 616 -7.62 -10.24 -17.08
C ASP A 616 -9.15 -10.31 -16.89
N LEU A 617 -9.87 -10.79 -17.91
CA LEU A 617 -11.33 -10.91 -17.84
C LEU A 617 -11.76 -11.95 -16.80
N ARG A 618 -10.97 -12.98 -16.53
CA ARG A 618 -11.26 -14.00 -15.52
C ARG A 618 -11.20 -13.38 -14.12
N ASP A 619 -10.16 -12.59 -13.84
CA ASP A 619 -9.99 -11.90 -12.57
C ASP A 619 -11.14 -10.92 -12.30
N LEU A 620 -11.60 -10.20 -13.34
CA LEU A 620 -12.73 -9.28 -13.21
C LEU A 620 -14.07 -10.02 -13.00
N LYS A 621 -14.25 -11.18 -13.63
CA LYS A 621 -15.43 -12.03 -13.40
C LYS A 621 -15.46 -12.56 -11.97
N GLU A 622 -14.34 -13.00 -11.45
CA GLU A 622 -14.19 -13.46 -10.07
C GLU A 622 -14.48 -12.34 -9.08
N SER A 623 -13.86 -11.18 -9.26
CA SER A 623 -14.12 -10.00 -8.44
C SER A 623 -15.59 -9.57 -8.46
N TYR A 624 -16.23 -9.61 -9.63
CA TYR A 624 -17.67 -9.32 -9.77
C TYR A 624 -18.53 -10.31 -8.99
N ARG A 625 -18.29 -11.62 -9.12
CA ARG A 625 -19.04 -12.67 -8.38
C ARG A 625 -18.89 -12.52 -6.87
N ASN A 626 -17.66 -12.29 -6.41
CA ASN A 626 -17.38 -12.05 -5.00
C ASN A 626 -18.17 -10.84 -4.46
N MET A 627 -18.29 -9.79 -5.28
CA MET A 627 -19.08 -8.62 -4.91
C MET A 627 -20.59 -8.93 -4.90
N VAL A 628 -21.11 -9.72 -5.85
CA VAL A 628 -22.50 -10.20 -5.84
C VAL A 628 -22.78 -11.04 -4.59
N TYR A 629 -21.90 -11.99 -4.25
CA TYR A 629 -22.01 -12.79 -3.02
C TYR A 629 -22.02 -11.88 -1.78
N ARG A 630 -21.13 -10.90 -1.74
CA ARG A 630 -21.05 -9.95 -0.62
C ARG A 630 -22.33 -9.16 -0.41
N LEU A 631 -22.93 -8.66 -1.48
CA LEU A 631 -24.08 -7.75 -1.43
C LEU A 631 -25.45 -8.46 -1.48
N GLY A 632 -25.52 -9.71 -1.97
CA GLY A 632 -26.76 -10.40 -2.28
C GLY A 632 -27.58 -9.75 -3.39
N ARG A 633 -26.98 -8.86 -4.18
CA ARG A 633 -27.58 -8.14 -5.29
C ARG A 633 -26.54 -7.71 -6.31
N GLN A 634 -27.00 -7.24 -7.45
CA GLN A 634 -26.10 -6.65 -8.45
C GLN A 634 -25.32 -5.49 -7.87
N PRO A 635 -23.99 -5.47 -8.04
CA PRO A 635 -23.14 -4.39 -7.58
C PRO A 635 -23.18 -3.17 -8.50
N MET A 636 -22.86 -2.03 -7.94
CA MET A 636 -22.62 -0.75 -8.61
C MET A 636 -21.15 -0.39 -8.51
N MET A 637 -20.65 0.58 -9.29
CA MET A 637 -19.22 0.99 -9.28
C MET A 637 -18.77 1.40 -7.88
N MET A 638 -19.57 2.18 -7.15
CA MET A 638 -19.26 2.61 -5.80
C MET A 638 -19.19 1.47 -4.77
N ASN A 639 -19.78 0.32 -5.04
CA ASN A 639 -19.57 -0.86 -4.19
C ASN A 639 -18.15 -1.40 -4.32
N PHE A 640 -17.56 -1.38 -5.52
CA PHE A 640 -16.15 -1.76 -5.72
C PHE A 640 -15.18 -0.74 -5.11
N VAL A 641 -15.51 0.55 -5.14
CA VAL A 641 -14.71 1.59 -4.44
C VAL A 641 -14.67 1.31 -2.94
N ARG A 642 -15.80 0.97 -2.34
CA ARG A 642 -15.91 0.76 -0.89
C ARG A 642 -15.36 -0.58 -0.43
N PHE A 643 -15.61 -1.65 -1.16
CA PHE A 643 -15.47 -3.03 -0.71
C PHE A 643 -14.68 -3.93 -1.67
N GLY A 644 -14.39 -3.48 -2.88
CA GLY A 644 -13.77 -4.30 -3.91
C GLY A 644 -12.25 -4.33 -3.85
N ASP A 645 -11.70 -5.28 -4.57
CA ASP A 645 -10.27 -5.48 -4.82
C ASP A 645 -9.83 -4.93 -6.19
N LYS A 646 -10.76 -4.44 -7.01
CA LYS A 646 -10.54 -3.93 -8.37
C LYS A 646 -11.17 -2.55 -8.55
N ASP A 647 -10.46 -1.67 -9.26
CA ASP A 647 -11.01 -0.38 -9.66
C ASP A 647 -12.11 -0.56 -10.73
N PRO A 648 -13.28 0.09 -10.58
CA PRO A 648 -14.36 0.06 -11.58
C PRO A 648 -13.95 0.40 -13.01
N ALA A 649 -12.91 1.23 -13.21
CA ALA A 649 -12.41 1.56 -14.53
C ALA A 649 -11.96 0.34 -15.34
N LEU A 650 -11.51 -0.73 -14.68
CA LEU A 650 -11.09 -1.98 -15.34
C LEU A 650 -12.28 -2.67 -16.02
N PHE A 651 -13.46 -2.67 -15.40
CA PHE A 651 -14.69 -3.23 -15.96
C PHE A 651 -15.16 -2.41 -17.17
N VAL A 652 -15.13 -1.07 -17.04
CA VAL A 652 -15.45 -0.12 -18.13
C VAL A 652 -14.51 -0.33 -19.32
N ALA A 653 -13.20 -0.49 -19.07
CA ALA A 653 -12.22 -0.72 -20.13
C ALA A 653 -12.49 -2.01 -20.94
N LYS A 654 -13.11 -3.03 -20.33
CA LYS A 654 -13.43 -4.30 -21.00
C LYS A 654 -14.75 -4.29 -21.77
N LYS A 655 -15.75 -3.50 -21.33
CA LYS A 655 -17.11 -3.53 -21.90
C LYS A 655 -17.69 -2.15 -22.24
N GLU A 656 -16.87 -1.10 -22.22
CA GLU A 656 -17.21 0.31 -22.56
C GLU A 656 -18.23 0.99 -21.61
N SER A 657 -18.88 0.24 -20.72
CA SER A 657 -19.63 0.76 -19.57
C SER A 657 -19.75 -0.31 -18.50
N PHE A 658 -19.94 0.11 -17.25
CA PHE A 658 -20.17 -0.84 -16.15
C PHE A 658 -21.49 -1.60 -16.34
N PHE A 659 -22.55 -0.93 -16.82
CA PHE A 659 -23.82 -1.57 -17.17
C PHE A 659 -23.63 -2.73 -18.17
N GLU A 660 -22.86 -2.54 -19.25
CA GLU A 660 -22.59 -3.59 -20.24
C GLU A 660 -21.80 -4.75 -19.63
N PHE A 661 -20.95 -4.49 -18.64
CA PHE A 661 -20.27 -5.55 -17.92
C PHE A 661 -21.25 -6.35 -17.05
N VAL A 662 -22.15 -5.69 -16.34
CA VAL A 662 -23.21 -6.33 -15.54
C VAL A 662 -24.09 -7.21 -16.44
N GLN A 663 -24.55 -6.69 -17.57
CA GLN A 663 -25.34 -7.45 -18.56
C GLN A 663 -24.57 -8.65 -19.14
N TYR A 664 -23.27 -8.54 -19.27
CA TYR A 664 -22.43 -9.65 -19.72
C TYR A 664 -22.30 -10.74 -18.65
N MET A 665 -22.24 -10.37 -17.37
CA MET A 665 -22.12 -11.32 -16.26
C MET A 665 -23.46 -11.98 -15.92
N GLU A 666 -24.52 -11.21 -15.86
CA GLU A 666 -25.87 -11.60 -15.46
C GLU A 666 -26.88 -11.00 -16.43
N PRO A 667 -27.14 -11.66 -17.58
CA PRO A 667 -28.17 -11.18 -18.50
C PRO A 667 -29.53 -11.11 -17.84
N TYR A 668 -30.13 -9.94 -17.73
CA TYR A 668 -31.48 -9.72 -17.22
C TYR A 668 -32.29 -8.80 -18.15
N ASN A 669 -33.62 -8.83 -18.03
CA ASN A 669 -34.49 -7.94 -18.77
C ASN A 669 -34.43 -6.52 -18.21
N SER A 670 -33.42 -5.72 -18.67
CA SER A 670 -33.29 -4.32 -18.32
C SER A 670 -34.38 -3.47 -18.99
N THR A 671 -34.79 -2.41 -18.29
CA THR A 671 -35.68 -1.39 -18.85
C THR A 671 -34.94 -0.40 -19.75
N LEU A 672 -33.61 -0.48 -19.87
CA LEU A 672 -32.78 0.45 -20.62
C LEU A 672 -32.79 0.14 -22.13
N ASN A 673 -33.26 1.09 -22.92
CA ASN A 673 -33.21 1.03 -24.38
C ASN A 673 -31.83 1.44 -24.93
N ALA A 674 -31.67 1.45 -26.25
CA ALA A 674 -30.43 1.79 -26.93
C ALA A 674 -29.93 3.22 -26.63
N SER A 675 -30.84 4.17 -26.42
CA SER A 675 -30.50 5.55 -26.07
C SER A 675 -29.90 5.66 -24.67
N HIS A 676 -30.50 5.01 -23.67
CA HIS A 676 -29.96 4.94 -22.32
C HIS A 676 -28.55 4.33 -22.31
N ARG A 677 -28.36 3.21 -22.99
CA ARG A 677 -27.08 2.51 -23.08
C ARG A 677 -26.01 3.37 -23.77
N ALA A 678 -26.37 4.11 -24.80
CA ALA A 678 -25.43 5.01 -25.49
C ALA A 678 -24.95 6.15 -24.58
N VAL A 679 -25.86 6.73 -23.77
CA VAL A 679 -25.50 7.78 -22.82
C VAL A 679 -24.67 7.22 -21.67
N LEU A 680 -25.02 6.07 -21.09
CA LEU A 680 -24.20 5.41 -20.06
C LEU A 680 -22.80 5.08 -20.57
N LYS A 681 -22.67 4.70 -21.83
CA LYS A 681 -21.37 4.46 -22.48
C LYS A 681 -20.57 5.77 -22.57
N MET A 682 -21.19 6.87 -23.00
CA MET A 682 -20.56 8.19 -23.05
C MET A 682 -20.06 8.59 -21.66
N MET A 683 -20.92 8.56 -20.66
CA MET A 683 -20.57 8.95 -19.31
C MET A 683 -19.45 8.06 -18.72
N SER A 684 -19.49 6.75 -18.95
CA SER A 684 -18.48 5.81 -18.45
C SER A 684 -17.11 6.05 -19.10
N LEU A 685 -17.05 6.33 -20.40
CA LEU A 685 -15.79 6.50 -21.12
C LEU A 685 -15.23 7.93 -21.02
N GLU A 686 -16.09 8.93 -20.86
CA GLU A 686 -15.70 10.33 -20.96
C GLU A 686 -15.68 11.05 -19.61
N LEU A 687 -16.58 10.69 -18.68
CA LEU A 687 -16.76 11.43 -17.42
C LEU A 687 -16.27 10.66 -16.20
N ALA A 688 -16.47 9.35 -16.19
CA ALA A 688 -16.14 8.49 -15.03
C ALA A 688 -14.62 8.48 -14.67
N ASN A 689 -13.75 8.97 -15.59
CA ASN A 689 -12.32 9.12 -15.32
C ASN A 689 -12.01 10.21 -14.27
N GLY A 690 -12.94 11.11 -13.99
CA GLY A 690 -12.81 12.16 -12.96
C GLY A 690 -11.77 13.24 -13.25
N LYS A 691 -11.34 13.41 -14.51
CA LYS A 691 -10.27 14.37 -14.86
C LYS A 691 -10.74 15.84 -14.91
N ARG A 692 -12.05 16.07 -14.96
CA ARG A 692 -12.68 17.40 -14.86
C ARG A 692 -14.04 17.23 -14.16
N ILE A 693 -14.29 18.00 -13.09
CA ILE A 693 -15.43 17.82 -12.20
C ILE A 693 -16.70 18.53 -12.70
N GLU A 694 -16.56 19.59 -13.47
CA GLU A 694 -17.63 20.51 -13.84
C GLU A 694 -18.78 19.79 -14.56
N GLU A 695 -18.49 18.88 -15.49
CA GLU A 695 -19.52 18.11 -16.18
C GLU A 695 -20.29 17.20 -15.22
N LEU A 696 -19.61 16.64 -14.25
CA LEU A 696 -20.22 15.75 -13.24
C LEU A 696 -21.20 16.54 -12.38
N LEU A 697 -20.83 17.75 -11.95
CA LEU A 697 -21.69 18.63 -11.17
C LEU A 697 -22.91 19.08 -11.99
N VAL A 698 -22.70 19.53 -13.22
CA VAL A 698 -23.82 19.94 -14.10
C VAL A 698 -24.82 18.80 -14.27
N LEU A 699 -24.38 17.60 -14.61
CA LEU A 699 -25.29 16.46 -14.79
C LEU A 699 -25.94 16.02 -13.48
N ARG A 700 -25.26 16.13 -12.33
CA ARG A 700 -25.83 15.83 -11.03
C ARG A 700 -27.03 16.72 -10.72
N HIS A 701 -26.91 18.02 -10.95
CA HIS A 701 -28.03 18.97 -10.77
C HIS A 701 -29.16 18.71 -11.79
N LEU A 702 -28.81 18.46 -13.05
CA LEU A 702 -29.81 18.19 -14.09
C LEU A 702 -30.55 16.84 -13.97
N LEU A 703 -30.17 15.98 -13.03
CA LEU A 703 -30.98 14.82 -12.66
C LEU A 703 -32.27 15.22 -11.93
N THR A 704 -32.23 16.30 -11.13
CA THR A 704 -33.34 16.74 -10.29
C THR A 704 -33.92 18.09 -10.73
N GLU A 705 -33.13 18.90 -11.42
CA GLU A 705 -33.49 20.23 -11.88
C GLU A 705 -33.55 20.26 -13.42
N ASP A 706 -34.30 21.21 -13.99
CA ASP A 706 -34.37 21.36 -15.43
C ASP A 706 -33.32 22.31 -15.99
N SER A 707 -32.75 23.16 -15.13
CA SER A 707 -31.75 24.16 -15.55
C SER A 707 -30.84 24.54 -14.38
N TRP A 708 -29.55 24.78 -14.69
CA TRP A 708 -28.57 25.20 -13.68
C TRP A 708 -27.63 26.26 -14.24
N SER A 709 -27.45 27.37 -13.52
CA SER A 709 -26.70 28.52 -14.03
C SER A 709 -25.19 28.35 -13.85
N THR A 710 -24.39 29.01 -14.75
CA THR A 710 -22.93 29.07 -14.61
C THR A 710 -22.48 29.74 -13.30
N ALA A 711 -23.27 30.72 -12.81
CA ALA A 711 -22.99 31.34 -11.51
C ALA A 711 -23.14 30.37 -10.33
N ALA A 712 -24.14 29.47 -10.38
CA ALA A 712 -24.31 28.41 -9.38
C ALA A 712 -23.16 27.41 -9.43
N LEU A 713 -22.73 26.98 -10.63
CA LEU A 713 -21.54 26.13 -10.82
C LEU A 713 -20.30 26.78 -10.23
N ALA A 714 -20.03 28.06 -10.58
CA ALA A 714 -18.86 28.76 -10.07
C ALA A 714 -18.87 28.89 -8.53
N LYS A 715 -20.06 29.13 -7.95
CA LYS A 715 -20.22 29.19 -6.49
C LYS A 715 -19.89 27.86 -5.84
N GLU A 716 -20.47 26.74 -6.31
CA GLU A 716 -20.22 25.40 -5.76
C GLU A 716 -18.76 25.00 -5.92
N MET A 717 -18.14 25.25 -7.08
CA MET A 717 -16.72 25.00 -7.32
C MET A 717 -15.82 25.77 -6.34
N ASN A 718 -16.13 27.05 -6.09
CA ASN A 718 -15.34 27.85 -5.16
C ASN A 718 -15.53 27.42 -3.69
N GLU A 719 -16.75 27.06 -3.30
CA GLU A 719 -17.05 26.63 -1.93
C GLU A 719 -16.47 25.25 -1.60
N THR A 720 -16.49 24.32 -2.59
CA THR A 720 -16.10 22.91 -2.37
C THR A 720 -14.63 22.66 -2.72
N TYR A 721 -14.16 23.24 -3.82
CA TYR A 721 -12.82 22.92 -4.37
C TYR A 721 -11.86 24.12 -4.37
N HIS A 722 -12.30 25.28 -3.90
CA HIS A 722 -11.52 26.54 -3.86
C HIS A 722 -10.98 26.98 -5.23
N PHE A 723 -11.73 26.69 -6.29
CA PHE A 723 -11.37 26.95 -7.68
C PHE A 723 -12.54 27.61 -8.43
N LEU A 724 -12.22 28.60 -9.26
CA LEU A 724 -13.20 29.30 -10.11
C LEU A 724 -12.98 28.90 -11.59
N PRO A 725 -13.93 28.22 -12.23
CA PRO A 725 -13.84 27.88 -13.65
C PRO A 725 -13.94 29.16 -14.53
N SER A 726 -13.16 29.20 -15.61
CA SER A 726 -13.24 30.32 -16.57
C SER A 726 -14.51 30.25 -17.42
N ALA A 727 -14.86 31.35 -18.09
CA ALA A 727 -15.98 31.38 -19.03
C ALA A 727 -15.79 30.35 -20.17
N GLU A 728 -14.56 30.22 -20.69
CA GLU A 728 -14.22 29.24 -21.73
C GLU A 728 -14.40 27.78 -21.21
N THR A 729 -14.12 27.55 -19.94
CA THR A 729 -14.36 26.23 -19.32
C THR A 729 -15.86 25.94 -19.26
N MET A 730 -16.68 26.90 -18.86
CA MET A 730 -18.14 26.74 -18.83
C MET A 730 -18.73 26.43 -20.20
N GLU A 731 -18.25 27.13 -21.25
CA GLU A 731 -18.65 26.84 -22.63
C GLU A 731 -18.12 25.46 -23.11
N SER A 732 -16.92 25.09 -22.70
CA SER A 732 -16.34 23.78 -23.03
C SER A 732 -17.14 22.61 -22.39
N VAL A 733 -17.63 22.79 -21.17
CA VAL A 733 -18.56 21.86 -20.53
C VAL A 733 -19.84 21.70 -21.38
N ALA A 734 -20.39 22.79 -21.81
CA ALA A 734 -21.57 22.76 -22.71
C ALA A 734 -21.28 21.97 -23.99
N ARG A 735 -20.17 22.30 -24.70
CA ARG A 735 -19.78 21.60 -25.94
C ARG A 735 -19.56 20.10 -25.77
N LEU A 736 -19.17 19.64 -24.58
CA LEU A 736 -19.02 18.22 -24.30
C LEU A 736 -20.38 17.54 -24.07
N LEU A 737 -21.25 18.16 -23.27
CA LEU A 737 -22.55 17.60 -22.91
C LEU A 737 -23.59 17.70 -24.03
N ASP A 738 -23.45 18.66 -24.95
CA ASP A 738 -24.23 18.72 -26.20
C ASP A 738 -23.65 17.87 -27.33
N LEU A 739 -22.55 17.15 -27.05
CA LEU A 739 -21.80 16.27 -27.95
C LEU A 739 -21.05 16.98 -29.09
N GLN A 740 -20.97 18.31 -29.12
CA GLN A 740 -20.28 19.04 -30.20
C GLN A 740 -18.76 18.82 -30.13
N PHE A 741 -18.21 18.66 -28.99
CA PHE A 741 -16.79 18.34 -28.79
C PHE A 741 -16.32 17.07 -29.54
N PHE A 742 -17.19 16.08 -29.70
CA PHE A 742 -16.84 14.78 -30.25
C PHE A 742 -16.85 14.72 -31.77
N THR A 743 -16.03 13.84 -32.32
CA THR A 743 -16.05 13.52 -33.76
C THR A 743 -17.42 12.94 -34.19
N LYS A 744 -17.77 13.02 -35.48
CA LYS A 744 -19.02 12.47 -35.99
C LYS A 744 -19.23 10.99 -35.61
N THR A 745 -18.17 10.18 -35.65
CA THR A 745 -18.21 8.75 -35.28
C THR A 745 -18.50 8.56 -33.79
N ALA A 746 -17.78 9.27 -32.91
CA ALA A 746 -18.00 9.19 -31.48
C ALA A 746 -19.38 9.70 -31.08
N ARG A 747 -19.84 10.83 -31.70
CA ARG A 747 -21.18 11.37 -31.50
C ARG A 747 -22.27 10.33 -31.81
N LYS A 748 -22.16 9.64 -32.96
CA LYS A 748 -23.06 8.53 -33.30
C LYS A 748 -23.03 7.41 -32.29
N LYS A 749 -21.85 7.05 -31.79
CA LYS A 749 -21.66 6.03 -30.75
C LYS A 749 -22.37 6.38 -29.43
N TYR A 750 -22.48 7.67 -29.12
CA TYR A 750 -23.09 8.23 -27.91
C TYR A 750 -24.57 8.61 -28.07
N GLY A 751 -25.26 8.14 -29.12
CA GLY A 751 -26.68 8.36 -29.35
C GLY A 751 -26.99 9.58 -30.23
N GLY A 752 -26.00 10.46 -30.46
CA GLY A 752 -26.09 11.58 -31.41
C GLY A 752 -27.00 12.74 -31.02
N GLN A 753 -27.67 12.67 -29.86
CA GLN A 753 -28.58 13.72 -29.35
C GLN A 753 -27.91 14.47 -28.20
N PRO A 754 -28.04 15.83 -28.16
CA PRO A 754 -27.50 16.63 -27.05
C PRO A 754 -28.21 16.32 -25.74
N LEU A 755 -27.46 16.23 -24.65
CA LEU A 755 -28.02 16.07 -23.30
C LEU A 755 -28.52 17.42 -22.75
N ILE A 756 -27.84 18.50 -23.12
CA ILE A 756 -28.16 19.88 -22.68
C ILE A 756 -28.24 20.82 -23.84
N SER A 757 -28.89 21.98 -23.62
CA SER A 757 -28.68 23.23 -24.34
C SER A 757 -28.00 24.26 -23.42
N PHE A 758 -27.24 25.18 -24.01
CA PHE A 758 -26.53 26.21 -23.24
C PHE A 758 -26.89 27.57 -23.79
N GLU A 759 -27.67 28.33 -23.06
CA GLU A 759 -28.12 29.66 -23.41
C GLU A 759 -28.19 30.53 -22.17
N ASN A 760 -27.98 31.83 -22.31
CA ASN A 760 -28.07 32.82 -21.23
C ASN A 760 -27.27 32.43 -19.97
N HIS A 761 -26.08 31.88 -20.12
CA HIS A 761 -25.24 31.39 -19.03
C HIS A 761 -25.93 30.32 -18.16
N ALA A 762 -26.76 29.47 -18.75
CA ALA A 762 -27.40 28.35 -18.06
C ALA A 762 -27.33 27.07 -18.91
N TYR A 763 -27.09 25.95 -18.20
CA TYR A 763 -27.20 24.60 -18.73
C TYR A 763 -28.65 24.14 -18.54
N THR A 764 -29.35 23.82 -19.60
CA THR A 764 -30.75 23.40 -19.55
C THR A 764 -30.88 22.01 -20.11
N ALA A 765 -31.56 21.13 -19.39
CA ALA A 765 -31.83 19.76 -19.79
C ALA A 765 -32.65 19.72 -21.08
N THR A 766 -32.22 18.98 -22.09
CA THR A 766 -32.99 18.79 -23.31
C THR A 766 -34.21 17.88 -23.08
N PRO A 767 -35.24 17.92 -23.92
CA PRO A 767 -36.33 16.94 -23.88
C PRO A 767 -35.81 15.48 -23.93
N TYR A 768 -34.70 15.25 -24.68
CA TYR A 768 -34.05 13.93 -24.75
C TYR A 768 -33.52 13.47 -23.39
N TRP A 769 -32.80 14.35 -22.66
CA TRP A 769 -32.31 14.04 -21.32
C TRP A 769 -33.46 13.84 -20.33
N ASN A 770 -34.49 14.69 -20.40
CA ASN A 770 -35.66 14.60 -19.54
C ASN A 770 -36.43 13.27 -19.72
N ASP A 771 -36.57 12.80 -20.98
CA ASP A 771 -37.18 11.48 -21.27
C ASP A 771 -36.32 10.32 -20.68
N LEU A 772 -34.99 10.40 -20.84
CA LEU A 772 -34.10 9.36 -20.32
C LEU A 772 -34.11 9.30 -18.78
N LYS A 773 -34.07 10.46 -18.11
CA LYS A 773 -34.00 10.52 -16.64
C LYS A 773 -35.29 10.08 -15.93
N GLU A 774 -36.42 9.88 -16.62
CA GLU A 774 -37.60 9.30 -16.02
C GLU A 774 -37.43 7.82 -15.66
N ASN A 775 -36.51 7.14 -16.35
CA ASN A 775 -36.23 5.73 -16.07
C ASN A 775 -35.38 5.57 -14.79
N LYS A 776 -35.94 4.94 -13.75
CA LYS A 776 -35.26 4.76 -12.45
C LYS A 776 -33.98 3.92 -12.51
N GLU A 777 -33.95 2.90 -13.37
CA GLU A 777 -32.75 2.09 -13.57
C GLU A 777 -31.63 2.92 -14.16
N PHE A 778 -31.94 3.75 -15.15
CA PHE A 778 -31.01 4.70 -15.73
C PHE A 778 -30.51 5.71 -14.71
N GLN A 779 -31.39 6.30 -13.89
CA GLN A 779 -31.00 7.23 -12.84
C GLN A 779 -29.98 6.59 -11.87
N CYS A 780 -30.20 5.33 -11.46
CA CYS A 780 -29.28 4.64 -10.57
C CYS A 780 -27.87 4.51 -11.18
N TYR A 781 -27.76 4.09 -12.44
CA TYR A 781 -26.45 3.97 -13.11
C TYR A 781 -25.80 5.34 -13.36
N VAL A 782 -26.58 6.36 -13.73
CA VAL A 782 -26.06 7.73 -13.90
C VAL A 782 -25.50 8.23 -12.57
N GLN A 783 -26.27 8.14 -11.49
CA GLN A 783 -25.82 8.59 -10.17
C GLN A 783 -24.53 7.87 -9.74
N ASP A 784 -24.45 6.57 -9.96
CA ASP A 784 -23.26 5.78 -9.61
C ASP A 784 -22.02 6.19 -10.43
N ILE A 785 -22.17 6.50 -11.72
CA ILE A 785 -21.08 7.03 -12.56
C ILE A 785 -20.65 8.42 -12.08
N LEU A 786 -21.61 9.28 -11.73
CA LEU A 786 -21.30 10.62 -11.21
C LEU A 786 -20.58 10.55 -9.86
N ASP A 787 -21.01 9.68 -8.97
CA ASP A 787 -20.37 9.47 -7.65
C ASP A 787 -18.97 8.89 -7.81
N TYR A 788 -18.79 7.92 -8.71
CA TYR A 788 -17.47 7.36 -8.99
C TYR A 788 -16.53 8.38 -9.65
N GLY A 789 -17.01 9.15 -10.61
CA GLY A 789 -16.22 10.20 -11.24
C GLY A 789 -15.80 11.28 -10.26
N THR A 790 -16.69 11.69 -9.34
CA THR A 790 -16.39 12.62 -8.25
C THR A 790 -15.34 12.05 -7.31
N TYR A 791 -15.50 10.80 -6.87
CA TYR A 791 -14.51 10.11 -6.04
C TYR A 791 -13.13 10.08 -6.70
N ARG A 792 -13.07 9.80 -8.02
CA ARG A 792 -11.79 9.80 -8.75
C ARG A 792 -11.18 11.20 -8.84
N PHE A 793 -11.99 12.22 -9.08
CA PHE A 793 -11.51 13.61 -9.09
C PHE A 793 -10.90 13.96 -7.72
N GLU A 794 -11.63 13.74 -6.65
CA GLU A 794 -11.21 14.07 -5.28
C GLU A 794 -9.97 13.27 -4.84
N SER A 795 -9.86 12.01 -5.27
CA SER A 795 -8.74 11.15 -4.88
C SER A 795 -7.46 11.37 -5.69
N LEU A 796 -7.56 11.79 -6.97
CA LEU A 796 -6.44 11.80 -7.92
C LEU A 796 -6.09 13.18 -8.45
N TYR A 797 -7.04 14.13 -8.47
CA TYR A 797 -6.90 15.41 -9.16
C TYR A 797 -7.13 16.63 -8.26
N VAL A 798 -7.50 16.44 -6.98
CA VAL A 798 -7.51 17.48 -5.95
C VAL A 798 -6.34 17.24 -5.00
N HIS A 799 -5.46 18.20 -4.88
CA HIS A 799 -4.35 18.19 -3.91
C HIS A 799 -4.35 19.48 -3.11
N ASP A 800 -3.93 19.42 -1.87
CA ASP A 800 -3.83 20.56 -0.92
C ASP A 800 -2.79 21.64 -1.34
N GLU A 801 -1.97 21.36 -2.36
CA GLU A 801 -0.98 22.31 -2.87
C GLU A 801 -1.47 22.90 -4.20
N PRO A 802 -1.23 24.20 -4.47
CA PRO A 802 -1.72 24.89 -5.68
C PRO A 802 -0.93 24.47 -6.94
N GLU A 803 -0.83 23.18 -7.21
CA GLU A 803 -0.15 22.65 -8.41
C GLU A 803 -1.10 22.47 -9.61
N ILE A 804 -2.32 23.00 -9.54
CA ILE A 804 -3.25 22.96 -10.68
C ILE A 804 -2.88 24.08 -11.63
N ILE A 805 -1.96 23.80 -12.53
CA ILE A 805 -1.63 24.73 -13.63
C ILE A 805 -2.63 24.49 -14.76
N LYS A 806 -3.49 25.46 -15.04
CA LYS A 806 -4.49 25.42 -16.12
C LYS A 806 -5.42 24.20 -16.10
N GLY A 807 -5.77 23.68 -14.94
CA GLY A 807 -6.63 22.50 -14.78
C GLY A 807 -5.93 21.15 -14.87
N PHE A 808 -4.59 21.13 -14.94
CA PHE A 808 -3.78 19.92 -14.89
C PHE A 808 -3.11 19.78 -13.53
N VAL A 809 -3.07 18.54 -13.01
CA VAL A 809 -2.29 18.17 -11.82
C VAL A 809 -0.95 17.63 -12.28
N ARG A 810 0.15 18.16 -11.73
CA ARG A 810 1.50 17.72 -12.07
C ARG A 810 1.68 16.24 -11.79
N TYR A 811 2.25 15.51 -12.74
CA TYR A 811 2.37 14.05 -12.76
C TYR A 811 1.03 13.29 -12.85
N GLY A 812 -0.10 13.98 -13.02
CA GLY A 812 -1.37 13.37 -13.41
C GLY A 812 -1.30 12.81 -14.84
N ARG A 813 -2.11 11.79 -15.13
CA ARG A 813 -2.16 11.13 -16.44
C ARG A 813 -3.32 11.62 -17.28
N TYR A 814 -3.02 12.04 -18.50
CA TYR A 814 -4.00 12.62 -19.43
C TYR A 814 -3.81 12.06 -20.84
N SER A 815 -4.91 11.65 -21.46
CA SER A 815 -4.92 11.37 -22.90
C SER A 815 -4.90 12.67 -23.70
N ARG A 816 -4.54 12.62 -24.98
CA ARG A 816 -4.64 13.77 -25.87
C ARG A 816 -6.04 14.34 -25.95
N LYS A 817 -7.06 13.48 -25.80
CA LYS A 817 -8.47 13.90 -25.73
C LYS A 817 -8.75 14.69 -24.46
N ASP A 818 -8.26 14.20 -23.30
CA ASP A 818 -8.42 14.93 -22.04
C ASP A 818 -7.73 16.29 -22.09
N VAL A 819 -6.54 16.37 -22.68
CA VAL A 819 -5.83 17.65 -22.87
C VAL A 819 -6.63 18.60 -23.78
N SER A 820 -7.21 18.11 -24.85
CA SER A 820 -8.10 18.94 -25.73
C SER A 820 -9.30 19.46 -24.94
N ARG A 821 -9.88 18.67 -24.07
CA ARG A 821 -11.03 19.02 -23.23
C ARG A 821 -10.64 20.04 -22.15
N ILE A 822 -9.57 19.80 -21.40
CA ILE A 822 -9.14 20.67 -20.29
C ILE A 822 -8.61 22.02 -20.79
N LEU A 823 -7.98 22.05 -21.96
CA LEU A 823 -7.57 23.31 -22.65
C LEU A 823 -8.73 24.01 -23.37
N ASN A 824 -9.95 23.53 -23.18
CA ASN A 824 -11.18 24.14 -23.73
C ASN A 824 -11.24 24.23 -25.27
N TYR A 825 -10.55 23.31 -25.99
CA TYR A 825 -10.60 23.25 -27.41
C TYR A 825 -12.02 22.99 -27.91
N GLU A 826 -12.36 23.56 -29.06
CA GLU A 826 -13.71 23.42 -29.65
C GLU A 826 -14.08 21.98 -29.97
N THR A 827 -13.10 21.18 -30.37
CA THR A 827 -13.29 19.79 -30.77
C THR A 827 -12.17 18.89 -30.25
N ASN A 828 -12.45 17.60 -30.16
CA ASN A 828 -11.44 16.58 -29.86
C ASN A 828 -10.37 16.55 -30.94
N ARG A 829 -9.13 16.87 -30.58
CA ARG A 829 -7.95 16.89 -31.43
C ARG A 829 -7.01 15.71 -31.25
N GLU A 830 -7.45 14.65 -30.54
CA GLU A 830 -6.63 13.48 -30.26
C GLU A 830 -5.87 12.94 -31.47
N GLY A 831 -6.50 12.87 -32.62
CA GLY A 831 -5.91 12.38 -33.87
C GLY A 831 -4.88 13.34 -34.51
N THR A 832 -4.87 14.63 -34.15
CA THR A 832 -3.97 15.66 -34.72
C THR A 832 -2.89 16.12 -33.75
N LEU A 833 -3.03 15.88 -32.45
CA LEU A 833 -2.04 16.20 -31.41
C LEU A 833 -0.87 15.20 -31.39
N ASN A 834 -0.25 14.98 -32.55
CA ASN A 834 0.92 14.10 -32.63
C ASN A 834 2.20 14.92 -32.46
N GLY A 835 2.98 14.61 -31.39
CA GLY A 835 4.14 15.39 -31.00
C GLY A 835 3.74 16.70 -30.36
N TYR A 836 3.43 17.75 -31.13
CA TYR A 836 2.93 19.03 -30.59
C TYR A 836 1.97 19.72 -31.56
N GLN A 837 1.19 20.66 -31.07
CA GLN A 837 0.34 21.52 -31.87
C GLN A 837 0.13 22.86 -31.15
N ILE A 838 0.28 23.96 -31.89
CA ILE A 838 -0.07 25.30 -31.40
C ILE A 838 -1.56 25.49 -31.65
N VAL A 839 -2.32 25.78 -30.61
CA VAL A 839 -3.76 26.07 -30.68
C VAL A 839 -4.06 27.28 -29.81
N GLY A 840 -4.40 28.39 -30.42
CA GLY A 840 -4.55 29.66 -29.71
C GLY A 840 -3.26 30.05 -28.96
N ALA A 841 -3.36 30.31 -27.69
CA ALA A 841 -2.24 30.64 -26.82
C ALA A 841 -1.59 29.42 -26.14
N THR A 842 -1.86 28.19 -26.59
CA THR A 842 -1.33 26.97 -25.97
C THR A 842 -0.61 26.07 -26.97
N CYS A 843 0.44 25.40 -26.49
CA CYS A 843 1.23 24.43 -27.24
C CYS A 843 1.48 23.16 -26.39
N PRO A 844 0.52 22.22 -26.31
CA PRO A 844 0.77 20.92 -25.66
C PRO A 844 1.79 20.11 -26.47
N ILE A 845 2.79 19.58 -25.79
CA ILE A 845 3.91 18.81 -26.33
C ILE A 845 3.84 17.39 -25.76
N PHE A 846 3.73 16.39 -26.65
CA PHE A 846 3.61 14.97 -26.29
C PHE A 846 4.84 14.21 -26.70
N VAL A 847 5.54 13.60 -25.74
CA VAL A 847 6.78 12.86 -25.97
C VAL A 847 6.63 11.43 -25.49
N THR A 848 7.02 10.46 -26.35
CA THR A 848 7.24 9.08 -25.95
C THR A 848 8.75 8.89 -25.83
N TYR A 849 9.23 8.58 -24.62
CA TYR A 849 10.66 8.57 -24.28
C TYR A 849 11.39 7.39 -24.92
N GLU A 850 10.90 6.16 -24.69
CA GLU A 850 11.43 4.95 -25.33
C GLU A 850 10.66 4.68 -26.62
N LYS A 851 11.30 4.90 -27.73
CA LYS A 851 10.71 4.66 -29.06
C LYS A 851 11.01 3.24 -29.51
N ARG A 852 10.05 2.62 -30.20
CA ARG A 852 10.20 1.26 -30.75
C ARG A 852 11.33 1.22 -31.78
N ASP A 853 12.05 0.10 -31.86
CA ASP A 853 13.16 -0.07 -32.82
C ASP A 853 12.73 -0.10 -34.29
N ASP A 854 11.44 -0.36 -34.56
CA ASP A 854 10.82 -0.39 -35.88
C ASP A 854 10.36 0.99 -36.40
N ILE A 855 10.55 2.07 -35.61
CA ILE A 855 10.22 3.43 -36.04
C ILE A 855 11.25 3.92 -37.05
N SER A 856 10.77 4.58 -38.12
CA SER A 856 11.62 5.15 -39.16
C SER A 856 12.64 6.15 -38.56
N ALA A 857 13.89 6.11 -39.05
CA ALA A 857 14.99 6.91 -38.54
C ALA A 857 14.67 8.43 -38.49
N ASN A 858 13.84 8.92 -39.41
CA ASN A 858 13.42 10.33 -39.49
C ASN A 858 12.37 10.76 -38.46
N THR A 859 11.88 9.87 -37.60
CA THR A 859 10.98 10.13 -36.48
C THR A 859 11.58 9.77 -35.12
N LYS A 860 12.83 9.30 -35.12
CA LYS A 860 13.57 8.96 -33.90
C LYS A 860 14.26 10.22 -33.35
N TYR A 861 13.45 11.14 -32.79
CA TYR A 861 13.97 12.36 -32.14
C TYR A 861 14.71 12.00 -30.84
N GLU A 862 15.79 12.73 -30.55
CA GLU A 862 16.58 12.59 -29.29
C GLU A 862 16.01 13.52 -28.20
N ASP A 863 14.72 13.39 -27.91
CA ASP A 863 14.08 14.13 -26.82
C ASP A 863 14.51 13.52 -25.49
N GLN A 864 15.10 14.30 -24.58
CA GLN A 864 15.61 13.77 -23.31
C GLN A 864 15.61 14.81 -22.18
N PHE A 865 15.46 14.32 -20.96
CA PHE A 865 15.74 15.12 -19.78
C PHE A 865 17.25 15.27 -19.60
N VAL A 866 17.74 16.50 -19.71
CA VAL A 866 19.13 16.86 -19.42
C VAL A 866 19.33 16.97 -17.89
N SER A 867 18.29 17.42 -17.21
CA SER A 867 18.17 17.43 -15.74
C SER A 867 16.68 17.34 -15.36
N PRO A 868 16.33 17.16 -14.10
CA PRO A 868 14.93 17.20 -13.67
C PRO A 868 14.18 18.49 -14.06
N GLN A 869 14.89 19.59 -14.29
CA GLN A 869 14.33 20.89 -14.66
C GLN A 869 14.56 21.27 -16.13
N GLN A 870 15.37 20.53 -16.87
CA GLN A 870 15.70 20.86 -18.25
C GLN A 870 15.39 19.69 -19.17
N PHE A 871 14.61 19.97 -20.19
CA PHE A 871 14.19 19.02 -21.21
C PHE A 871 14.68 19.48 -22.59
N SER A 872 15.51 18.67 -23.24
CA SER A 872 15.92 18.86 -24.63
C SER A 872 14.84 18.29 -25.53
N TRP A 873 14.33 19.11 -26.43
CA TRP A 873 13.20 18.75 -27.30
C TRP A 873 13.41 19.22 -28.72
N MET A 874 12.96 18.41 -29.68
CA MET A 874 13.06 18.68 -31.10
C MET A 874 11.68 18.89 -31.72
N THR A 875 11.56 19.91 -32.62
CA THR A 875 10.36 20.10 -33.43
C THR A 875 10.24 18.97 -34.46
N ARG A 876 9.11 18.91 -35.17
CA ARG A 876 8.92 17.96 -36.28
C ARG A 876 9.96 18.17 -37.38
N ALA A 877 10.34 17.09 -38.05
CA ALA A 877 11.18 17.14 -39.24
C ALA A 877 10.63 18.14 -40.28
N ARG A 878 11.53 18.85 -40.98
CA ARG A 878 11.25 19.89 -41.98
C ARG A 878 10.70 21.23 -41.42
N ILE A 879 10.80 21.46 -40.12
CA ILE A 879 10.59 22.77 -39.52
C ILE A 879 11.94 23.47 -39.46
N HIS A 880 12.06 24.60 -40.14
CA HIS A 880 13.26 25.42 -40.18
C HIS A 880 13.10 26.65 -39.27
N LEU A 881 14.20 27.30 -38.92
CA LEU A 881 14.19 28.52 -38.08
C LEU A 881 13.31 29.63 -38.68
N THR A 882 13.16 29.66 -39.99
CA THR A 882 12.31 30.60 -40.74
C THR A 882 10.82 30.24 -40.69
N SER A 883 10.46 29.07 -40.16
CA SER A 883 9.05 28.65 -40.11
C SER A 883 8.26 29.47 -39.11
N SER A 884 7.01 29.83 -39.46
CA SER A 884 6.11 30.62 -38.62
C SER A 884 5.80 30.01 -37.24
N GLN A 885 6.05 28.71 -37.07
CA GLN A 885 5.86 28.02 -35.81
C GLN A 885 6.95 28.36 -34.78
N ILE A 886 8.18 28.68 -35.21
CA ILE A 886 9.30 28.95 -34.30
C ILE A 886 9.06 30.19 -33.44
N PRO A 887 8.71 31.35 -34.02
CA PRO A 887 8.36 32.53 -33.22
C PRO A 887 7.19 32.29 -32.28
N ALA A 888 6.20 31.47 -32.69
CA ALA A 888 5.06 31.16 -31.84
C ALA A 888 5.45 30.22 -30.65
N ILE A 889 6.37 29.27 -30.87
CA ILE A 889 6.89 28.41 -29.78
C ILE A 889 7.77 29.22 -28.82
N CYS A 890 8.62 30.13 -29.36
CA CYS A 890 9.50 30.94 -28.54
C CYS A 890 8.79 32.10 -27.82
N ASN A 891 7.55 32.42 -28.20
CA ASN A 891 6.79 33.48 -27.55
C ASN A 891 6.47 33.11 -26.09
N GLU A 892 6.81 33.98 -25.16
CA GLU A 892 6.56 33.79 -23.72
C GLU A 892 5.08 33.68 -23.39
N HIS A 893 4.21 34.33 -24.15
CA HIS A 893 2.74 34.25 -23.96
C HIS A 893 2.11 32.96 -24.48
N THR A 894 2.86 32.11 -25.19
CA THR A 894 2.39 30.79 -25.58
C THR A 894 2.66 29.80 -24.43
N GLY A 895 1.64 29.29 -23.78
CA GLY A 895 1.74 28.27 -22.74
C GLY A 895 2.18 26.94 -23.35
N LYS A 896 3.39 26.52 -23.09
CA LYS A 896 3.94 25.20 -23.50
C LYS A 896 3.75 24.21 -22.37
N LEU A 897 3.02 23.11 -22.63
CA LEU A 897 2.70 22.11 -21.63
C LEU A 897 3.34 20.79 -22.04
N LEU A 898 4.17 20.21 -21.17
CA LEU A 898 4.88 18.96 -21.44
C LEU A 898 4.10 17.75 -20.94
N PHE A 899 3.88 16.80 -21.82
CA PHE A 899 3.25 15.50 -21.55
C PHE A 899 4.18 14.38 -22.01
N VAL A 900 4.61 13.51 -21.09
CA VAL A 900 5.59 12.46 -21.35
C VAL A 900 5.02 11.10 -21.00
N LYS A 901 5.30 10.08 -21.79
CA LYS A 901 5.12 8.68 -21.41
C LYS A 901 6.41 7.90 -21.72
N LYS A 902 6.65 6.82 -20.99
CA LYS A 902 7.86 6.01 -21.18
C LYS A 902 7.84 5.32 -22.53
N SER A 903 6.78 4.57 -22.83
CA SER A 903 6.66 3.82 -24.10
C SER A 903 5.20 3.67 -24.54
N ASP A 904 4.97 3.23 -25.78
CA ASP A 904 3.63 2.96 -26.29
C ASP A 904 2.94 1.76 -25.61
N ALA A 905 3.71 0.89 -24.97
CA ALA A 905 3.17 -0.22 -24.17
C ALA A 905 2.40 0.21 -22.92
N GLU A 906 2.57 1.48 -22.49
CA GLU A 906 1.89 2.07 -21.33
C GLU A 906 0.47 2.59 -21.61
N GLY A 907 0.01 2.46 -22.86
CA GLY A 907 -1.33 2.92 -23.25
C GLY A 907 -1.34 4.30 -23.89
N SER A 908 -2.51 4.97 -23.85
CA SER A 908 -2.74 6.26 -24.54
C SER A 908 -2.43 7.50 -23.71
N ASP A 909 -2.28 7.35 -22.39
CA ASP A 909 -2.16 8.48 -21.47
C ASP A 909 -0.69 8.89 -21.26
N PHE A 910 -0.48 10.18 -21.05
CA PHE A 910 0.81 10.81 -20.80
C PHE A 910 0.82 11.48 -19.43
N TYR A 911 1.97 11.53 -18.77
CA TYR A 911 2.16 12.29 -17.54
C TYR A 911 2.34 13.78 -17.85
N TYR A 912 1.59 14.63 -17.19
CA TYR A 912 1.81 16.08 -17.27
C TYR A 912 3.03 16.45 -16.40
N MET A 913 4.06 16.99 -17.04
CA MET A 913 5.32 17.33 -16.37
C MET A 913 5.40 18.79 -15.90
N GLY A 914 4.49 19.60 -16.36
CA GLY A 914 4.43 21.04 -16.06
C GLY A 914 4.54 21.94 -17.31
N ASP A 915 4.53 23.23 -17.07
CA ASP A 915 4.74 24.25 -18.10
C ASP A 915 6.24 24.36 -18.43
N LEU A 916 6.55 24.67 -19.69
CA LEU A 916 7.89 24.86 -20.18
C LEU A 916 8.17 26.33 -20.53
N THR A 917 9.39 26.77 -20.21
CA THR A 917 9.96 28.03 -20.72
C THR A 917 11.11 27.68 -21.67
N VAL A 918 11.18 28.37 -22.82
CA VAL A 918 12.29 28.17 -23.76
C VAL A 918 13.56 28.81 -23.21
N LEU A 919 14.64 28.02 -23.15
CA LEU A 919 15.96 28.47 -22.70
C LEU A 919 16.89 28.62 -23.91
N GLY A 920 17.41 29.83 -24.14
CA GLY A 920 18.32 30.14 -25.24
C GLY A 920 17.65 30.20 -26.61
N ASP A 921 18.45 30.38 -27.64
CA ASP A 921 17.99 30.45 -29.01
C ASP A 921 17.80 29.07 -29.63
N PRO A 922 16.75 28.85 -30.43
CA PRO A 922 16.55 27.57 -31.13
C PRO A 922 17.67 27.33 -32.15
N VAL A 923 18.13 26.09 -32.26
CA VAL A 923 19.21 25.68 -33.15
C VAL A 923 18.69 24.69 -34.17
N GLU A 924 19.07 24.90 -35.46
CA GLU A 924 18.76 23.98 -36.53
C GLU A 924 19.73 22.78 -36.51
N THR A 925 19.18 21.59 -36.54
CA THR A 925 19.97 20.35 -36.57
C THR A 925 19.45 19.41 -37.68
N THR A 926 20.28 18.45 -38.08
CA THR A 926 19.93 17.48 -39.11
C THR A 926 19.71 16.09 -38.50
N ILE A 927 18.65 15.43 -38.88
CA ILE A 927 18.37 14.02 -38.54
C ILE A 927 18.64 13.20 -39.81
N ALA A 928 19.48 12.15 -39.69
CA ALA A 928 19.71 11.21 -40.78
C ALA A 928 18.39 10.55 -41.20
N ASP A 929 18.01 10.66 -42.50
CA ASP A 929 16.94 9.85 -43.00
C ASP A 929 17.42 8.39 -43.13
N GLY A 930 16.49 7.41 -43.01
CA GLY A 930 16.84 5.97 -43.10
C GLY A 930 17.39 5.52 -44.47
N LYS A 931 17.71 6.47 -45.39
CA LYS A 931 18.30 6.25 -46.70
C LYS A 931 19.74 6.79 -46.81
N GLY A 932 20.31 7.30 -45.72
CA GLY A 932 21.70 7.74 -45.66
C GLY A 932 21.98 9.13 -46.28
N GLN A 933 20.98 9.96 -46.44
CA GLN A 933 21.14 11.39 -46.82
C GLN A 933 20.95 12.29 -45.63
#